data_09aad2709637a4085e964e05e83516a9
#
_entry.id   09aad2709637a4085e964e05e83516a9
#
_cell.length_a   1.000
_cell.length_b   1.000
_cell.length_c   1.000
_cell.angle_alpha   90.00
_cell.angle_beta   90.00
_cell.angle_gamma   90.00
#
_symmetry.space_group_name_H-M   'P 1'
#
loop_
_entity.id
_entity.type
_entity.pdbx_description
1 polymer ?
#
loop_
_entity_poly.entity_id
_entity_poly.type
_entity_poly.pdbx_seq_one_letter_code
_entity_poly.pdbx_strand_id
1 'polypeptide(L)'
;MITQRNRGSLPRSPSPLWISMDSMSSLRVRNPATLALLLVPLTLPAYAQQVPHGATPDPAATVSASADEQVSTLDQVQVVGQAMTYSKTAVSKEMLDRQFVLGSVNDALNELPGVVVTEADAFGSSDWGTQISMRGFVSNRDTQQIGTTIDGVPNGGSAYGGGSKANRFIDMPDLETVEVSQGTADIASRSNEALGGTLNYLTSEPLETQRVRVIGGIGDNQARKYYARYDTGLIGGNTRAWVSGSSARNDDWIDGSGHTSRDHLAGKFVSVLNQWTLSGYASYDDADESEYASVTPQQFARDPEHDLLTGTLTGIPYLDQNYRSGSRALRKNTFGYVRGAFDGGSGFKTTLTGYAHRMQGRGDWIPPYLVDVSNDGAGMPESEARGGNTVYGGSDLGKLYYLTPGGAAATMLAGCAGRGAGPAQSNPACYPAGSVPVQSYRHSHYDNHHAGAMADVEWRTDLGAIDNTVRAGAWLERVERSVTRDWHRLLNVGTNISFDYQPYWVQFKDNYQTDEQMYYLEDVMRYGAFAWRVGVKQFFVDQTRDRRIGDAQHVQSDSHSDPLLSAGLTWTTPVQGLEAFAGYSQNFAAIPSGVLGETDPVALSRVKPETADNIELGLRVSRWPLTGSVTLYDIRFDNRIVYVPANFVTGIDYLGETDGVYENFGGVHARGVEAALGYGWDNGWRINGAYTYNKADYLGSGDAARDTALEITPGAQVVGQPRNTLVVSADWRGQAWRFGVSGRYLGKRYLDASNRAALDGVTTFDANLGVELSQLTSQLKGLQLALNVSNLTDKRYLEGVDGSDSAFIAAPRTVGLTLTLDL
;
A
#
# COMPACT_ATOMS: atom_id res chain seq x y z
N MET A 1 -5.24 56.84 35.57
CA MET A 1 -4.90 56.57 36.98
C MET A 1 -4.47 55.13 36.98
N ILE A 2 -3.17 54.86 36.82
CA ILE A 2 -2.16 54.56 37.86
C ILE A 2 -2.69 53.48 38.82
N THR A 3 -2.16 52.21 38.74
CA THR A 3 -0.88 51.86 39.36
C THR A 3 -0.42 50.44 38.92
N GLN A 4 0.90 50.36 38.67
CA GLN A 4 1.75 49.16 38.64
C GLN A 4 1.89 48.46 40.01
N ARG A 5 2.16 47.14 39.98
CA ARG A 5 3.17 46.40 40.76
C ARG A 5 2.89 44.90 40.69
N ASN A 6 3.77 43.97 40.64
CA ASN A 6 5.20 43.79 40.73
C ASN A 6 5.44 42.27 40.59
N ARG A 7 6.60 41.92 40.11
CA ARG A 7 7.26 40.65 39.87
C ARG A 7 7.15 39.63 41.02
N GLY A 8 7.02 38.34 40.66
CA GLY A 8 7.37 37.19 41.46
C GLY A 8 7.91 36.08 40.56
N SER A 9 9.24 35.89 40.60
CA SER A 9 10.00 34.83 39.90
C SER A 9 9.88 33.50 40.68
N LEU A 10 9.57 32.39 39.98
CA LEU A 10 9.76 31.03 40.48
C LEU A 10 10.56 30.19 39.47
N PRO A 11 11.30 29.18 39.91
CA PRO A 11 12.50 28.69 39.24
C PRO A 11 12.19 27.69 38.11
N ARG A 12 13.06 27.72 37.06
CA ARG A 12 13.07 26.79 35.94
C ARG A 12 13.50 25.38 36.39
N SER A 13 12.70 24.37 36.03
CA SER A 13 13.10 22.98 36.03
C SER A 13 13.92 22.68 34.76
N PRO A 14 14.90 21.77 34.79
CA PRO A 14 15.75 21.48 33.64
C PRO A 14 15.02 20.63 32.60
N SER A 15 15.08 21.07 31.36
CA SER A 15 14.60 20.32 30.18
C SER A 15 15.57 19.16 29.89
N PRO A 16 15.06 18.01 29.42
CA PRO A 16 15.93 16.95 28.93
C PRO A 16 16.53 17.32 27.57
N LEU A 17 17.81 17.04 27.40
CA LEU A 17 18.54 17.17 26.15
C LEU A 17 17.95 16.19 25.11
N TRP A 18 17.26 16.74 24.12
CA TRP A 18 16.99 16.05 22.87
C TRP A 18 18.13 16.36 21.91
N ILE A 19 18.85 15.33 21.48
CA ILE A 19 19.84 15.44 20.41
C ILE A 19 19.05 15.59 19.12
N SER A 20 19.08 16.81 18.56
CA SER A 20 18.51 17.13 17.26
C SER A 20 19.31 16.43 16.16
N MET A 21 18.66 15.58 15.36
CA MET A 21 19.23 14.95 14.14
C MET A 21 19.17 15.86 12.90
N ASP A 22 19.11 17.17 13.07
CA ASP A 22 18.92 18.12 11.96
C ASP A 22 20.20 18.43 11.14
N SER A 23 21.33 17.72 11.36
CA SER A 23 22.58 18.04 10.68
C SER A 23 22.96 17.12 9.50
N MET A 24 22.07 16.24 9.03
CA MET A 24 22.36 15.35 7.88
C MET A 24 21.65 15.71 6.56
N SER A 25 20.98 16.85 6.45
CA SER A 25 20.17 17.19 5.27
C SER A 25 20.92 17.91 4.13
N SER A 26 22.25 17.95 4.09
CA SER A 26 23.00 18.71 3.08
C SER A 26 23.99 17.93 2.22
N LEU A 27 24.00 16.62 2.19
CA LEU A 27 24.81 15.83 1.26
C LEU A 27 24.00 15.44 0.01
N ARG A 28 23.94 16.37 -0.98
CA ARG A 28 23.52 16.02 -2.34
C ARG A 28 24.65 15.24 -3.02
N VAL A 29 24.52 13.93 -3.12
CA VAL A 29 25.38 13.11 -3.98
C VAL A 29 25.00 13.34 -5.44
N ARG A 30 25.80 14.10 -6.15
CA ARG A 30 25.57 14.48 -7.55
C ARG A 30 26.04 13.45 -8.58
N ASN A 31 26.49 12.24 -8.21
CA ASN A 31 26.93 11.24 -9.19
C ASN A 31 26.87 9.81 -8.60
N PRO A 32 26.10 8.88 -9.19
CA PRO A 32 26.01 7.50 -8.65
C PRO A 32 27.31 6.69 -8.82
N ALA A 33 28.30 7.19 -9.58
CA ALA A 33 29.59 6.52 -9.75
C ALA A 33 30.56 6.64 -8.55
N THR A 34 30.23 7.48 -7.53
CA THR A 34 31.12 7.75 -6.41
C THR A 34 30.75 6.97 -5.12
N LEU A 35 29.68 6.20 -5.13
CA LEU A 35 29.22 5.45 -3.95
C LEU A 35 29.94 4.11 -3.72
N ALA A 36 30.83 3.70 -4.63
CA ALA A 36 31.51 2.40 -4.57
C ALA A 36 32.85 2.40 -3.78
N LEU A 37 33.25 3.51 -3.13
CA LEU A 37 34.62 3.62 -2.60
C LEU A 37 34.71 4.24 -1.17
N LEU A 38 33.79 3.90 -0.28
CA LEU A 38 33.92 4.22 1.16
C LEU A 38 33.60 3.01 2.05
N LEU A 39 34.30 1.91 1.84
CA LEU A 39 34.46 0.82 2.80
C LEU A 39 35.84 1.00 3.49
N VAL A 40 35.86 1.74 4.59
CA VAL A 40 37.02 1.78 5.49
C VAL A 40 37.00 0.54 6.36
N PRO A 41 38.03 -0.30 6.38
CA PRO A 41 38.10 -1.46 7.26
C PRO A 41 38.40 -0.99 8.70
N LEU A 42 37.42 -1.16 9.58
CA LEU A 42 37.61 -1.06 11.03
C LEU A 42 38.37 -2.30 11.49
N THR A 43 39.69 -2.19 11.66
CA THR A 43 40.51 -3.21 12.33
C THR A 43 40.37 -3.04 13.85
N LEU A 44 39.68 -3.97 14.50
CA LEU A 44 39.74 -4.16 15.94
C LEU A 44 40.82 -5.19 16.27
N PRO A 45 41.63 -5.01 17.31
CA PRO A 45 42.71 -5.94 17.66
C PRO A 45 42.16 -7.24 18.25
N ALA A 46 42.57 -8.37 17.66
CA ALA A 46 42.29 -9.71 18.16
C ALA A 46 43.06 -9.97 19.48
N TYR A 47 42.36 -10.21 20.55
CA TYR A 47 42.93 -10.88 21.75
C TYR A 47 42.71 -12.38 21.64
N ALA A 48 43.78 -13.12 21.35
CA ALA A 48 43.79 -14.58 21.34
C ALA A 48 43.92 -15.07 22.81
N GLN A 49 42.90 -15.76 23.28
CA GLN A 49 43.04 -16.64 24.45
C GLN A 49 43.03 -18.08 23.99
N GLN A 50 44.10 -18.79 24.26
CA GLN A 50 44.25 -20.23 24.06
C GLN A 50 43.40 -20.97 25.13
N VAL A 51 42.62 -21.96 24.66
CA VAL A 51 41.97 -22.96 25.51
C VAL A 51 42.53 -24.34 25.15
N PRO A 52 42.83 -25.21 26.14
CA PRO A 52 43.55 -26.47 25.92
C PRO A 52 42.66 -27.56 25.30
N HIS A 53 43.28 -28.37 24.47
CA HIS A 53 42.71 -29.61 23.92
C HIS A 53 42.47 -30.68 24.97
N GLY A 54 41.31 -31.34 24.90
CA GLY A 54 41.15 -32.69 25.45
C GLY A 54 39.75 -33.04 25.88
N ALA A 55 38.98 -33.67 24.99
CA ALA A 55 38.10 -34.80 25.25
C ALA A 55 37.23 -35.07 24.01
N THR A 56 37.33 -36.30 23.49
CA THR A 56 36.48 -36.88 22.43
C THR A 56 35.04 -37.00 22.91
N PRO A 57 34.03 -36.64 22.11
CA PRO A 57 32.63 -36.92 22.44
C PRO A 57 32.22 -38.31 21.92
N ASP A 58 31.56 -39.03 22.78
CA ASP A 58 30.87 -40.30 22.55
C ASP A 58 29.61 -40.05 21.64
N PRO A 59 29.33 -40.90 20.63
CA PRO A 59 28.20 -40.71 19.75
C PRO A 59 26.96 -41.46 20.24
N ALA A 60 26.05 -40.84 20.94
CA ALA A 60 24.63 -41.23 21.04
C ALA A 60 23.85 -40.35 22.03
N ALA A 61 23.35 -39.27 21.56
CA ALA A 61 22.11 -38.66 22.08
C ALA A 61 21.33 -38.10 20.92
N THR A 62 20.50 -38.94 20.32
CA THR A 62 19.37 -38.49 19.48
C THR A 62 18.47 -37.66 20.36
N VAL A 63 18.61 -36.34 20.28
CA VAL A 63 17.60 -35.40 20.71
C VAL A 63 16.51 -35.50 19.64
N SER A 64 15.37 -36.07 20.03
CA SER A 64 14.14 -35.98 19.26
C SER A 64 13.79 -34.50 19.15
N ALA A 65 14.01 -33.95 17.96
CA ALA A 65 13.44 -32.68 17.61
C ALA A 65 11.92 -32.83 17.73
N SER A 66 11.31 -32.07 18.62
CA SER A 66 9.88 -31.86 18.71
C SER A 66 9.40 -31.43 17.32
N ALA A 67 8.26 -31.92 16.91
CA ALA A 67 7.59 -31.57 15.66
C ALA A 67 7.10 -30.12 15.75
N ASP A 68 8.01 -29.19 15.75
CA ASP A 68 7.78 -27.76 15.58
C ASP A 68 7.61 -27.49 14.09
N GLU A 69 6.42 -26.99 13.76
CA GLU A 69 6.12 -26.21 12.55
C GLU A 69 7.12 -26.38 11.40
N GLN A 70 7.22 -27.58 10.84
CA GLN A 70 7.73 -27.69 9.51
C GLN A 70 6.68 -27.01 8.61
N VAL A 71 6.91 -25.72 8.32
CA VAL A 71 6.42 -25.12 7.10
C VAL A 71 6.78 -26.13 6.01
N SER A 72 5.79 -26.90 5.55
CA SER A 72 6.02 -27.77 4.42
C SER A 72 6.24 -26.82 3.24
N THR A 73 7.51 -26.60 2.90
CA THR A 73 7.94 -25.93 1.68
C THR A 73 7.54 -26.80 0.49
N LEU A 74 6.24 -26.91 0.26
CA LEU A 74 5.71 -27.25 -1.03
C LEU A 74 5.66 -25.93 -1.78
N ASP A 75 6.50 -25.82 -2.76
CA ASP A 75 6.74 -24.67 -3.62
C ASP A 75 5.52 -24.22 -4.43
N GLN A 76 4.39 -23.90 -3.80
CA GLN A 76 3.19 -23.34 -4.46
C GLN A 76 2.13 -23.02 -3.43
N VAL A 77 1.26 -22.05 -3.65
CA VAL A 77 0.24 -21.56 -2.73
C VAL A 77 0.49 -22.08 -1.30
N GLN A 78 1.42 -21.45 -0.62
CA GLN A 78 1.87 -21.92 0.68
C GLN A 78 0.68 -21.85 1.65
N VAL A 79 0.10 -22.98 1.96
CA VAL A 79 -0.93 -23.08 3.01
C VAL A 79 -0.17 -23.01 4.34
N VAL A 80 -0.20 -21.84 4.96
CA VAL A 80 0.55 -21.60 6.19
C VAL A 80 -0.20 -22.19 7.37
N GLY A 81 0.47 -23.06 8.10
CA GLY A 81 0.14 -23.48 9.46
C GLY A 81 -0.90 -24.59 9.59
N GLN A 82 -0.54 -25.65 10.30
CA GLN A 82 -1.51 -26.58 10.90
C GLN A 82 -2.25 -25.84 12.04
N ALA A 83 -3.58 -26.06 12.11
CA ALA A 83 -4.47 -25.43 13.10
C ALA A 83 -4.90 -23.98 12.85
N MET A 84 -4.73 -23.45 11.63
CA MET A 84 -5.39 -22.20 11.23
C MET A 84 -6.86 -22.44 10.96
N THR A 85 -7.73 -21.72 11.67
CA THR A 85 -9.20 -21.88 11.59
C THR A 85 -9.84 -20.95 10.57
N TYR A 86 -9.06 -20.31 9.70
CA TYR A 86 -9.50 -19.40 8.65
C TYR A 86 -8.62 -19.53 7.40
N SER A 87 -9.01 -18.90 6.31
CA SER A 87 -8.24 -18.89 5.07
C SER A 87 -7.00 -18.02 5.23
N LYS A 88 -5.84 -18.63 5.10
CA LYS A 88 -4.55 -17.96 5.02
C LYS A 88 -3.74 -18.56 3.88
N THR A 89 -3.26 -17.72 2.99
CA THR A 89 -2.43 -18.11 1.84
C THR A 89 -1.14 -17.28 1.85
N ALA A 90 -0.13 -17.72 1.10
CA ALA A 90 1.09 -16.97 0.94
C ALA A 90 1.60 -17.06 -0.50
N VAL A 91 2.29 -16.00 -0.93
CA VAL A 91 2.98 -15.95 -2.21
C VAL A 91 4.19 -16.88 -2.15
N SER A 92 4.28 -17.84 -3.07
CA SER A 92 5.42 -18.75 -3.12
C SER A 92 6.64 -18.10 -3.78
N LYS A 93 7.81 -18.72 -3.59
CA LYS A 93 9.01 -18.29 -4.26
C LYS A 93 8.89 -18.35 -5.79
N GLU A 94 8.22 -19.37 -6.32
CA GLU A 94 7.98 -19.49 -7.76
C GLU A 94 7.08 -18.38 -8.30
N MET A 95 6.08 -17.97 -7.55
CA MET A 95 5.25 -16.81 -7.89
C MET A 95 6.11 -15.54 -7.94
N LEU A 96 7.01 -15.33 -6.98
CA LEU A 96 7.97 -14.20 -6.98
C LEU A 96 8.95 -14.29 -8.14
N ASP A 97 9.50 -15.50 -8.43
CA ASP A 97 10.44 -15.72 -9.52
C ASP A 97 9.83 -15.42 -10.92
N ARG A 98 8.51 -15.38 -11.06
CA ARG A 98 7.80 -14.99 -12.28
C ARG A 98 7.67 -13.48 -12.45
N GLN A 99 7.73 -12.71 -11.36
CA GLN A 99 7.51 -11.27 -11.41
C GLN A 99 8.71 -10.54 -12.02
N PHE A 100 8.48 -9.35 -12.54
CA PHE A 100 9.55 -8.44 -12.94
C PHE A 100 10.36 -8.01 -11.70
N VAL A 101 11.67 -7.96 -11.83
CA VAL A 101 12.49 -7.28 -10.82
C VAL A 101 12.21 -5.76 -10.77
N LEU A 102 11.71 -5.23 -11.89
CA LEU A 102 11.25 -3.83 -12.03
C LEU A 102 9.87 -3.60 -11.37
N GLY A 103 9.11 -4.67 -11.13
CA GLY A 103 7.72 -4.63 -10.71
C GLY A 103 7.52 -4.31 -9.22
N SER A 104 6.26 -4.15 -8.87
CA SER A 104 5.78 -3.91 -7.51
C SER A 104 5.80 -5.19 -6.67
N VAL A 105 6.00 -5.07 -5.37
CA VAL A 105 5.85 -6.18 -4.41
C VAL A 105 4.41 -6.72 -4.34
N ASN A 106 3.45 -6.00 -4.92
CA ASN A 106 2.05 -6.39 -4.95
C ASN A 106 1.70 -7.31 -6.14
N ASP A 107 2.50 -7.34 -7.20
CA ASP A 107 2.18 -8.05 -8.44
C ASP A 107 1.88 -9.53 -8.22
N ALA A 108 2.67 -10.18 -7.38
CA ALA A 108 2.54 -11.58 -7.07
C ALA A 108 1.22 -11.94 -6.34
N LEU A 109 0.55 -10.97 -5.72
CA LEU A 109 -0.74 -11.18 -5.07
C LEU A 109 -1.83 -11.57 -6.06
N ASN A 110 -1.71 -11.19 -7.34
CA ASN A 110 -2.64 -11.55 -8.41
C ASN A 110 -2.69 -13.04 -8.71
N GLU A 111 -1.74 -13.82 -8.21
CA GLU A 111 -1.73 -15.28 -8.35
C GLU A 111 -2.50 -16.01 -7.24
N LEU A 112 -2.90 -15.28 -6.20
CA LEU A 112 -3.63 -15.85 -5.07
C LEU A 112 -5.16 -15.83 -5.31
N PRO A 113 -5.91 -16.81 -4.80
CA PRO A 113 -7.35 -16.79 -4.89
C PRO A 113 -7.93 -15.59 -4.12
N GLY A 114 -8.98 -14.97 -4.65
CA GLY A 114 -9.71 -13.91 -3.97
C GLY A 114 -9.02 -12.56 -3.85
N VAL A 115 -7.79 -12.41 -4.34
CA VAL A 115 -7.06 -11.15 -4.34
C VAL A 115 -6.99 -10.59 -5.76
N VAL A 116 -7.25 -9.31 -5.91
CA VAL A 116 -7.13 -8.59 -7.20
C VAL A 116 -6.33 -7.33 -6.96
N VAL A 117 -5.17 -7.24 -7.60
CA VAL A 117 -4.37 -6.02 -7.69
C VAL A 117 -4.55 -5.43 -9.06
N THR A 118 -4.80 -4.13 -9.15
CA THR A 118 -4.86 -3.36 -10.39
C THR A 118 -3.94 -2.16 -10.27
N GLU A 119 -3.22 -1.84 -11.35
CA GLU A 119 -2.18 -0.81 -11.38
C GLU A 119 -2.33 0.02 -12.66
N ALA A 120 -2.02 1.33 -12.58
CA ALA A 120 -2.14 2.22 -13.73
C ALA A 120 -0.93 2.17 -14.67
N ASP A 121 0.20 1.67 -14.19
CA ASP A 121 1.45 1.61 -14.96
C ASP A 121 1.98 0.19 -15.14
N ALA A 122 2.98 0.06 -16.03
CA ALA A 122 3.49 -1.22 -16.46
C ALA A 122 4.33 -1.98 -15.40
N PHE A 123 4.73 -1.31 -14.32
CA PHE A 123 5.64 -1.84 -13.30
C PHE A 123 5.12 -1.65 -11.86
N GLY A 124 3.87 -1.22 -11.69
CA GLY A 124 3.27 -0.99 -10.37
C GLY A 124 3.97 0.08 -9.54
N SER A 125 4.61 1.03 -10.21
CA SER A 125 5.35 2.12 -9.56
C SER A 125 4.46 3.31 -9.21
N SER A 126 3.29 3.45 -9.85
CA SER A 126 2.30 4.49 -9.56
C SER A 126 1.45 4.09 -8.36
N ASP A 127 1.80 4.61 -7.20
CA ASP A 127 1.01 4.38 -5.98
C ASP A 127 -0.41 4.93 -6.07
N TRP A 128 -0.62 5.98 -6.85
CA TRP A 128 -1.92 6.62 -7.01
C TRP A 128 -2.94 5.71 -7.68
N GLY A 129 -2.53 4.99 -8.72
CA GLY A 129 -3.37 4.07 -9.48
C GLY A 129 -3.45 2.66 -8.91
N THR A 130 -2.66 2.31 -7.91
CA THR A 130 -2.65 0.97 -7.33
C THR A 130 -3.86 0.75 -6.43
N GLN A 131 -4.59 -0.35 -6.68
CA GLN A 131 -5.71 -0.81 -5.86
C GLN A 131 -5.55 -2.28 -5.53
N ILE A 132 -5.85 -2.66 -4.29
CA ILE A 132 -5.90 -4.06 -3.84
C ILE A 132 -7.31 -4.32 -3.36
N SER A 133 -7.94 -5.37 -3.86
CA SER A 133 -9.26 -5.78 -3.42
C SER A 133 -9.30 -7.25 -3.02
N MET A 134 -10.13 -7.56 -2.02
CA MET A 134 -10.27 -8.88 -1.45
C MET A 134 -11.69 -9.06 -0.89
N ARG A 135 -12.46 -10.04 -1.42
CA ARG A 135 -13.81 -10.38 -0.95
C ARG A 135 -14.82 -9.23 -0.85
N GLY A 136 -14.67 -8.18 -1.68
CA GLY A 136 -15.54 -7.00 -1.64
C GLY A 136 -15.01 -5.83 -0.83
N PHE A 137 -13.88 -5.98 -0.14
CA PHE A 137 -13.14 -4.92 0.52
C PHE A 137 -12.05 -4.38 -0.38
N VAL A 138 -11.69 -3.12 -0.19
CA VAL A 138 -10.72 -2.43 -1.05
C VAL A 138 -9.70 -1.67 -0.21
N SER A 139 -8.48 -1.59 -0.75
CA SER A 139 -7.45 -0.66 -0.34
C SER A 139 -6.94 0.08 -1.57
N ASN A 140 -7.17 1.38 -1.61
CA ASN A 140 -6.80 2.25 -2.71
C ASN A 140 -6.29 3.61 -2.19
N ARG A 141 -6.36 4.66 -3.02
CA ARG A 141 -5.98 6.02 -2.67
C ARG A 141 -6.74 6.59 -1.46
N ASP A 142 -8.05 6.36 -1.42
CA ASP A 142 -8.96 7.05 -0.49
C ASP A 142 -9.51 6.14 0.60
N THR A 143 -9.46 4.81 0.39
CA THR A 143 -10.08 3.83 1.27
C THR A 143 -9.06 2.76 1.64
N GLN A 144 -8.98 2.41 2.92
CA GLN A 144 -8.23 1.26 3.39
C GLN A 144 -9.10 0.38 4.27
N GLN A 145 -9.43 -0.81 3.77
CA GLN A 145 -10.22 -1.83 4.47
C GLN A 145 -9.46 -3.15 4.61
N ILE A 146 -8.19 -3.14 4.23
CA ILE A 146 -7.27 -4.29 4.32
C ILE A 146 -6.06 -3.83 5.12
N GLY A 147 -5.80 -4.50 6.24
CA GLY A 147 -4.65 -4.17 7.07
C GLY A 147 -3.34 -4.61 6.43
N THR A 148 -2.28 -3.82 6.56
CA THR A 148 -0.96 -4.14 6.01
C THR A 148 0.14 -4.02 7.04
N THR A 149 1.13 -4.92 6.96
CA THR A 149 2.29 -4.96 7.85
C THR A 149 3.55 -5.35 7.09
N ILE A 150 4.71 -4.91 7.58
CA ILE A 150 6.04 -5.38 7.17
C ILE A 150 6.64 -6.16 8.34
N ASP A 151 6.95 -7.44 8.16
CA ASP A 151 7.42 -8.35 9.23
C ASP A 151 6.50 -8.32 10.48
N GLY A 152 5.18 -8.17 10.28
CA GLY A 152 4.19 -8.05 11.34
C GLY A 152 4.11 -6.68 12.03
N VAL A 153 4.87 -5.70 11.58
CA VAL A 153 4.87 -4.32 12.10
C VAL A 153 3.96 -3.44 11.23
N PRO A 154 3.03 -2.66 11.79
CA PRO A 154 2.18 -1.74 11.03
C PRO A 154 3.00 -0.76 10.18
N ASN A 155 2.60 -0.55 8.93
CA ASN A 155 3.29 0.33 7.98
C ASN A 155 2.46 1.56 7.55
N GLY A 156 1.45 1.88 8.31
CA GLY A 156 0.63 3.08 8.14
C GLY A 156 -0.82 2.83 7.78
N GLY A 157 -1.60 3.88 7.82
CA GLY A 157 -3.03 3.90 7.56
C GLY A 157 -3.41 4.44 6.18
N SER A 158 -4.71 4.65 5.99
CA SER A 158 -5.35 5.18 4.79
C SER A 158 -4.95 6.62 4.48
N ALA A 159 -5.47 7.13 3.36
CA ALA A 159 -5.40 8.52 2.89
C ALA A 159 -3.98 9.11 2.94
N TYR A 160 -3.29 9.18 1.83
CA TYR A 160 -1.91 9.64 1.70
C TYR A 160 -0.90 8.92 2.62
N GLY A 161 -1.37 8.25 3.67
CA GLY A 161 -0.58 7.45 4.59
C GLY A 161 0.03 6.20 3.96
N GLY A 162 -0.60 5.66 2.94
CA GLY A 162 -0.04 4.64 2.07
C GLY A 162 0.08 3.25 2.66
N GLY A 163 -0.77 2.89 3.63
CA GLY A 163 -0.69 1.60 4.31
C GLY A 163 -0.69 0.38 3.38
N SER A 164 -1.44 0.39 2.29
CA SER A 164 -1.42 -0.68 1.28
C SER A 164 -0.24 -0.60 0.31
N LYS A 165 0.61 0.41 0.43
CA LYS A 165 1.72 0.67 -0.50
C LYS A 165 3.03 0.12 0.06
N ALA A 166 3.11 -1.19 0.22
CA ALA A 166 4.29 -1.85 0.80
C ALA A 166 5.59 -1.58 0.03
N ASN A 167 5.50 -1.31 -1.28
CA ASN A 167 6.62 -0.91 -2.11
C ASN A 167 7.33 0.39 -1.67
N ARG A 168 6.73 1.19 -0.77
CA ARG A 168 7.41 2.33 -0.12
C ARG A 168 8.41 1.91 0.95
N PHE A 169 8.38 0.67 1.41
CA PHE A 169 9.14 0.19 2.55
C PHE A 169 9.98 -1.05 2.24
N ILE A 170 9.68 -1.74 1.15
CA ILE A 170 10.37 -2.97 0.75
C ILE A 170 10.52 -3.02 -0.77
N ASP A 171 11.69 -3.39 -1.25
CA ASP A 171 11.95 -3.64 -2.67
C ASP A 171 11.72 -5.11 -3.04
N MET A 172 11.29 -5.40 -4.27
CA MET A 172 10.99 -6.75 -4.75
C MET A 172 12.11 -7.76 -4.47
N PRO A 173 13.42 -7.47 -4.70
CA PRO A 173 14.49 -8.43 -4.42
C PRO A 173 14.74 -8.71 -2.93
N ASP A 174 14.19 -7.90 -2.02
CA ASP A 174 14.29 -8.08 -0.57
C ASP A 174 13.05 -8.77 0.02
N LEU A 175 12.02 -9.00 -0.79
CA LEU A 175 10.81 -9.69 -0.39
C LEU A 175 11.03 -11.20 -0.29
N GLU A 176 10.66 -11.81 0.83
CA GLU A 176 10.63 -13.27 1.01
C GLU A 176 9.30 -13.86 0.57
N THR A 177 8.20 -13.29 1.06
CA THR A 177 6.83 -13.72 0.76
C THR A 177 5.84 -12.66 1.21
N VAL A 178 4.58 -12.79 0.75
CA VAL A 178 3.44 -12.04 1.31
C VAL A 178 2.43 -13.04 1.84
N GLU A 179 2.15 -12.95 3.14
CA GLU A 179 1.10 -13.72 3.78
C GLU A 179 -0.23 -12.97 3.67
N VAL A 180 -1.27 -13.66 3.25
CA VAL A 180 -2.61 -13.09 3.04
C VAL A 180 -3.62 -13.82 3.90
N SER A 181 -4.26 -13.10 4.81
CA SER A 181 -5.41 -13.58 5.57
C SER A 181 -6.67 -12.93 5.00
N GLN A 182 -7.50 -13.71 4.34
CA GLN A 182 -8.69 -13.22 3.62
C GLN A 182 -9.90 -13.18 4.53
N GLY A 183 -10.56 -12.01 4.66
CA GLY A 183 -11.78 -11.82 5.44
C GLY A 183 -11.59 -11.87 6.96
N THR A 184 -10.70 -12.69 7.46
CA THR A 184 -10.35 -12.79 8.89
C THR A 184 -9.00 -12.18 9.13
N ALA A 185 -8.90 -11.18 10.01
CA ALA A 185 -7.62 -10.74 10.53
C ALA A 185 -7.17 -11.68 11.66
N ASP A 186 -5.88 -12.06 11.70
CA ASP A 186 -5.33 -12.75 12.88
C ASP A 186 -5.66 -11.96 14.15
N ILE A 187 -5.89 -12.65 15.26
CA ILE A 187 -6.22 -12.00 16.53
C ILE A 187 -5.14 -11.01 16.95
N ALA A 188 -3.88 -11.33 16.67
CA ALA A 188 -2.72 -10.49 16.96
C ALA A 188 -2.46 -9.42 15.88
N SER A 189 -3.32 -9.25 14.87
CA SER A 189 -3.14 -8.22 13.83
C SER A 189 -3.25 -6.82 14.41
N ARG A 190 -2.24 -5.98 14.14
CA ARG A 190 -2.12 -4.59 14.59
C ARG A 190 -2.57 -3.64 13.49
N SER A 191 -3.82 -3.75 13.08
CA SER A 191 -4.43 -2.84 12.14
C SER A 191 -5.85 -2.53 12.58
N ASN A 192 -6.13 -1.26 12.77
CA ASN A 192 -7.46 -0.72 13.06
C ASN A 192 -8.29 -0.48 11.78
N GLU A 193 -7.85 -1.00 10.63
CA GLU A 193 -8.49 -0.86 9.32
C GLU A 193 -8.72 -2.22 8.63
N ALA A 194 -8.53 -3.33 9.35
CA ALA A 194 -8.54 -4.68 8.79
C ALA A 194 -9.94 -5.31 8.74
N LEU A 195 -10.88 -4.69 8.03
CA LEU A 195 -12.23 -5.25 7.81
C LEU A 195 -12.21 -6.50 6.93
N GLY A 196 -11.49 -6.44 5.82
CA GLY A 196 -11.42 -7.48 4.79
C GLY A 196 -10.28 -8.49 4.99
N GLY A 197 -9.52 -8.39 6.08
CA GLY A 197 -8.35 -9.23 6.33
C GLY A 197 -7.04 -8.46 6.30
N THR A 198 -5.91 -9.17 6.12
CA THR A 198 -4.57 -8.56 6.24
C THR A 198 -3.59 -9.07 5.19
N LEU A 199 -2.62 -8.22 4.84
CA LEU A 199 -1.42 -8.51 4.06
C LEU A 199 -0.20 -8.30 4.96
N ASN A 200 0.65 -9.32 5.09
CA ASN A 200 1.90 -9.22 5.83
C ASN A 200 3.07 -9.50 4.88
N TYR A 201 3.83 -8.46 4.56
CA TYR A 201 5.00 -8.56 3.68
C TYR A 201 6.21 -8.94 4.53
N LEU A 202 6.80 -10.09 4.25
CA LEU A 202 7.97 -10.57 4.98
C LEU A 202 9.25 -10.25 4.21
N THR A 203 10.18 -9.58 4.88
CA THR A 203 11.50 -9.31 4.33
C THR A 203 12.40 -10.54 4.45
N SER A 204 13.25 -10.76 3.44
CA SER A 204 14.13 -11.93 3.41
C SER A 204 15.12 -11.94 4.57
N GLU A 205 15.35 -13.13 5.11
CA GLU A 205 16.30 -13.34 6.22
C GLU A 205 17.76 -13.16 5.75
N PRO A 206 18.66 -12.63 6.62
CA PRO A 206 20.09 -12.61 6.33
C PRO A 206 20.65 -14.01 6.21
N LEU A 207 21.54 -14.24 5.23
CA LEU A 207 22.17 -15.52 5.01
C LEU A 207 23.25 -15.83 6.06
N GLU A 208 23.48 -17.12 6.32
CA GLU A 208 24.60 -17.58 7.17
C GLU A 208 25.94 -17.54 6.44
N THR A 209 25.92 -17.51 5.11
CA THR A 209 27.10 -17.39 4.25
C THR A 209 27.22 -15.99 3.69
N GLN A 210 28.45 -15.54 3.51
CA GLN A 210 28.73 -14.28 2.86
C GLN A 210 28.31 -14.32 1.39
N ARG A 211 27.63 -13.29 0.91
CA ARG A 211 27.19 -13.16 -0.47
C ARG A 211 27.09 -11.69 -0.89
N VAL A 212 27.52 -11.43 -2.13
CA VAL A 212 27.18 -10.19 -2.83
C VAL A 212 26.25 -10.54 -3.98
N ARG A 213 25.06 -9.93 -4.01
CA ARG A 213 24.11 -10.02 -5.12
C ARG A 213 24.04 -8.69 -5.85
N VAL A 214 24.14 -8.74 -7.18
CA VAL A 214 23.94 -7.56 -8.05
C VAL A 214 22.91 -7.92 -9.09
N ILE A 215 21.93 -7.03 -9.30
CA ILE A 215 20.88 -7.20 -10.30
C ILE A 215 20.86 -5.96 -11.21
N GLY A 216 20.83 -6.18 -12.52
CA GLY A 216 20.54 -5.18 -13.53
C GLY A 216 19.29 -5.57 -14.29
N GLY A 217 18.28 -4.69 -14.34
CA GLY A 217 17.05 -4.87 -15.10
C GLY A 217 16.89 -3.78 -16.14
N ILE A 218 16.39 -4.13 -17.34
CA ILE A 218 15.97 -3.21 -18.39
C ILE A 218 14.63 -3.68 -18.96
N GLY A 219 13.83 -2.76 -19.45
CA GLY A 219 12.51 -3.09 -20.01
C GLY A 219 11.97 -2.01 -20.95
N ASP A 220 10.76 -2.25 -21.44
CA ASP A 220 10.02 -1.26 -22.21
C ASP A 220 9.88 0.05 -21.45
N ASN A 221 9.48 1.13 -22.11
CA ASN A 221 9.34 2.47 -21.53
C ASN A 221 10.63 2.97 -20.87
N GLN A 222 11.79 2.67 -21.46
CA GLN A 222 13.11 3.00 -20.96
C GLN A 222 13.36 2.55 -19.50
N ALA A 223 12.62 1.55 -19.06
CA ALA A 223 12.73 1.05 -17.69
C ALA A 223 14.11 0.46 -17.43
N ARG A 224 14.65 0.81 -16.28
CA ARG A 224 15.93 0.32 -15.79
C ARG A 224 15.94 0.25 -14.28
N LYS A 225 16.55 -0.81 -13.74
CA LYS A 225 16.77 -0.98 -12.31
C LYS A 225 18.16 -1.51 -12.05
N TYR A 226 18.81 -0.94 -11.06
CA TYR A 226 20.06 -1.44 -10.49
C TYR A 226 19.83 -1.75 -9.03
N TYR A 227 20.27 -2.91 -8.60
CA TYR A 227 20.15 -3.36 -7.21
C TYR A 227 21.45 -4.04 -6.79
N ALA A 228 21.87 -3.79 -5.55
CA ALA A 228 22.98 -4.49 -4.93
C ALA A 228 22.62 -4.83 -3.48
N ARG A 229 23.01 -6.05 -3.05
CA ARG A 229 22.86 -6.52 -1.66
C ARG A 229 24.12 -7.23 -1.21
N TYR A 230 24.51 -6.97 0.03
CA TYR A 230 25.57 -7.67 0.72
C TYR A 230 25.02 -8.38 1.96
N ASP A 231 25.15 -9.71 2.00
CA ASP A 231 24.89 -10.53 3.16
C ASP A 231 26.24 -10.80 3.87
N THR A 232 26.32 -10.54 5.16
CA THR A 232 27.56 -10.60 5.94
C THR A 232 28.03 -12.03 6.23
N GLY A 233 27.14 -13.03 6.09
CA GLY A 233 27.34 -14.30 6.74
C GLY A 233 27.31 -14.19 8.27
N LEU A 234 27.73 -15.24 8.97
CA LEU A 234 27.80 -15.25 10.42
C LEU A 234 28.97 -14.41 10.95
N ILE A 235 28.65 -13.37 11.70
CA ILE A 235 29.59 -12.53 12.43
C ILE A 235 29.60 -12.99 13.89
N GLY A 236 30.80 -13.35 14.41
CA GLY A 236 30.94 -13.84 15.78
C GLY A 236 30.20 -15.15 16.07
N GLY A 237 29.72 -15.84 15.05
CA GLY A 237 29.01 -17.11 15.15
C GLY A 237 27.53 -17.03 15.53
N ASN A 238 27.01 -15.85 15.79
CA ASN A 238 25.64 -15.67 16.29
C ASN A 238 24.84 -14.52 15.64
N THR A 239 25.49 -13.66 14.86
CA THR A 239 24.86 -12.51 14.23
C THR A 239 25.02 -12.60 12.73
N ARG A 240 23.97 -12.28 11.99
CA ARG A 240 23.95 -12.15 10.55
C ARG A 240 23.17 -10.91 10.14
N ALA A 241 23.58 -10.29 9.05
CA ALA A 241 22.93 -9.07 8.55
C ALA A 241 23.00 -9.00 7.03
N TRP A 242 22.16 -8.16 6.46
CA TRP A 242 22.33 -7.72 5.09
C TRP A 242 22.04 -6.22 4.96
N VAL A 243 22.61 -5.63 3.91
CA VAL A 243 22.28 -4.29 3.45
C VAL A 243 22.05 -4.34 1.94
N SER A 244 21.04 -3.61 1.47
CA SER A 244 20.70 -3.50 0.04
C SER A 244 20.47 -2.06 -0.36
N GLY A 245 20.62 -1.78 -1.65
CA GLY A 245 20.24 -0.51 -2.24
C GLY A 245 19.85 -0.69 -3.70
N SER A 246 18.86 0.08 -4.15
CA SER A 246 18.42 0.07 -5.53
C SER A 246 18.11 1.46 -6.07
N SER A 247 18.16 1.59 -7.40
CA SER A 247 17.67 2.74 -8.15
C SER A 247 16.90 2.24 -9.35
N ALA A 248 15.64 2.66 -9.49
CA ALA A 248 14.74 2.30 -10.56
C ALA A 248 14.23 3.56 -11.27
N ARG A 249 14.04 3.49 -12.58
CA ARG A 249 13.46 4.57 -13.41
C ARG A 249 12.74 3.97 -14.59
N ASN A 250 11.63 4.59 -14.98
CA ASN A 250 10.93 4.32 -16.24
C ASN A 250 10.18 5.56 -16.70
N ASP A 251 9.94 5.66 -18.00
CA ASP A 251 9.03 6.62 -18.58
C ASP A 251 7.60 6.06 -18.53
N ASP A 252 6.59 6.92 -18.61
CA ASP A 252 5.20 6.50 -18.69
C ASP A 252 4.97 5.77 -20.02
N TRP A 253 4.16 4.71 -19.99
CA TRP A 253 3.86 3.94 -21.18
C TRP A 253 2.91 4.69 -22.13
N ILE A 254 2.13 5.68 -21.62
CA ILE A 254 1.32 6.58 -22.43
C ILE A 254 2.19 7.75 -22.85
N ASP A 255 2.49 7.86 -24.14
CA ASP A 255 3.27 8.91 -24.81
C ASP A 255 4.70 9.18 -24.29
N GLY A 256 5.14 8.56 -23.21
CA GLY A 256 6.48 8.71 -22.63
C GLY A 256 6.77 10.11 -22.08
N SER A 257 5.74 10.90 -21.77
CA SER A 257 5.92 12.29 -21.34
C SER A 257 6.15 12.48 -19.84
N GLY A 258 5.77 11.52 -19.05
CA GLY A 258 6.04 11.46 -17.62
C GLY A 258 7.15 10.46 -17.30
N HIS A 259 7.57 10.45 -16.06
CA HIS A 259 8.55 9.49 -15.58
C HIS A 259 8.32 9.13 -14.13
N THR A 260 8.76 7.94 -13.76
CA THR A 260 8.86 7.52 -12.35
C THR A 260 10.31 7.23 -12.02
N SER A 261 10.76 7.68 -10.87
CA SER A 261 12.06 7.29 -10.31
C SER A 261 11.91 6.93 -8.83
N ARG A 262 12.65 5.90 -8.41
CA ARG A 262 12.66 5.44 -7.02
C ARG A 262 14.07 5.01 -6.63
N ASP A 263 14.56 5.56 -5.52
CA ASP A 263 15.80 5.15 -4.88
C ASP A 263 15.46 4.51 -3.52
N HIS A 264 15.93 3.29 -3.28
CA HIS A 264 15.61 2.52 -2.06
C HIS A 264 16.89 2.04 -1.38
N LEU A 265 16.91 2.09 -0.04
CA LEU A 265 17.97 1.55 0.81
C LEU A 265 17.33 0.76 1.95
N ALA A 266 17.81 -0.44 2.22
CA ALA A 266 17.30 -1.24 3.32
C ALA A 266 18.40 -2.07 3.99
N GLY A 267 18.11 -2.55 5.20
CA GLY A 267 18.98 -3.47 5.91
C GLY A 267 18.24 -4.22 7.02
N LYS A 268 18.66 -5.47 7.25
CA LYS A 268 18.11 -6.34 8.30
C LYS A 268 19.24 -7.05 9.04
N PHE A 269 19.08 -7.24 10.33
CA PHE A 269 19.96 -8.05 11.13
C PHE A 269 19.19 -9.05 12.01
N VAL A 270 19.83 -10.15 12.33
CA VAL A 270 19.38 -11.16 13.29
C VAL A 270 20.57 -11.61 14.14
N SER A 271 20.41 -11.61 15.46
CA SER A 271 21.43 -12.03 16.41
C SER A 271 20.82 -12.98 17.44
N VAL A 272 21.37 -14.19 17.55
CA VAL A 272 20.91 -15.21 18.51
C VAL A 272 21.84 -15.20 19.72
N LEU A 273 21.32 -14.79 20.87
CA LEU A 273 22.05 -14.58 22.12
C LEU A 273 21.45 -15.46 23.23
N ASN A 274 21.86 -16.72 23.32
CA ASN A 274 21.30 -17.72 24.24
C ASN A 274 19.78 -17.88 24.02
N GLN A 275 18.98 -17.43 25.01
CA GLN A 275 17.51 -17.45 24.96
C GLN A 275 16.89 -16.26 24.26
N TRP A 276 17.69 -15.29 23.84
CA TRP A 276 17.23 -14.11 23.13
C TRP A 276 17.54 -14.18 21.64
N THR A 277 16.59 -13.81 20.82
CA THR A 277 16.81 -13.45 19.41
C THR A 277 16.51 -11.98 19.24
N LEU A 278 17.53 -11.20 18.88
CA LEU A 278 17.37 -9.80 18.51
C LEU A 278 17.32 -9.68 17.00
N SER A 279 16.34 -8.96 16.48
CA SER A 279 16.25 -8.67 15.04
C SER A 279 15.83 -7.23 14.81
N GLY A 280 16.14 -6.71 13.64
CA GLY A 280 15.69 -5.39 13.25
C GLY A 280 15.79 -5.19 11.74
N TYR A 281 14.95 -4.32 11.24
CA TYR A 281 14.86 -3.90 9.84
C TYR A 281 14.79 -2.40 9.79
N ALA A 282 15.40 -1.81 8.77
CA ALA A 282 15.24 -0.38 8.47
C ALA A 282 15.26 -0.17 6.96
N SER A 283 14.43 0.75 6.47
CA SER A 283 14.41 1.16 5.06
C SER A 283 14.25 2.66 4.89
N TYR A 284 14.74 3.16 3.76
CA TYR A 284 14.54 4.50 3.24
C TYR A 284 14.16 4.42 1.77
N ASP A 285 13.15 5.20 1.37
CA ASP A 285 12.66 5.25 0.01
C ASP A 285 12.45 6.71 -0.41
N ASP A 286 12.89 7.09 -1.61
CA ASP A 286 12.70 8.40 -2.23
C ASP A 286 12.12 8.19 -3.63
N ALA A 287 10.87 8.60 -3.83
CA ALA A 287 10.12 8.39 -5.05
C ALA A 287 9.63 9.71 -5.65
N ASP A 288 9.68 9.78 -6.97
CA ASP A 288 9.14 10.86 -7.81
C ASP A 288 8.32 10.20 -8.91
N GLU A 289 7.01 10.38 -8.87
CA GLU A 289 6.06 9.65 -9.71
C GLU A 289 5.21 10.63 -10.50
N SER A 290 5.09 10.43 -11.82
CA SER A 290 4.03 11.03 -12.64
C SER A 290 2.73 10.25 -12.47
N GLU A 291 1.60 10.94 -12.64
CA GLU A 291 0.28 10.36 -12.48
C GLU A 291 -0.28 9.88 -13.83
N TYR A 292 -1.18 8.88 -13.75
CA TYR A 292 -2.05 8.45 -14.83
C TYR A 292 -3.47 8.92 -14.55
N ALA A 293 -4.22 9.29 -15.60
CA ALA A 293 -5.62 9.65 -15.47
C ALA A 293 -6.54 8.47 -15.82
N SER A 294 -7.64 8.38 -15.11
CA SER A 294 -8.72 7.45 -15.46
C SER A 294 -9.57 8.00 -16.62
N VAL A 295 -10.16 7.11 -17.40
CA VAL A 295 -11.00 7.44 -18.54
C VAL A 295 -12.34 6.70 -18.47
N THR A 296 -13.38 7.30 -19.08
CA THR A 296 -14.65 6.61 -19.26
C THR A 296 -14.56 5.54 -20.35
N PRO A 297 -15.43 4.51 -20.37
CA PRO A 297 -15.46 3.53 -21.43
C PRO A 297 -15.64 4.14 -22.83
N GLN A 298 -16.35 5.28 -22.95
CA GLN A 298 -16.54 5.99 -24.22
C GLN A 298 -15.26 6.68 -24.68
N GLN A 299 -14.48 7.25 -23.78
CA GLN A 299 -13.17 7.85 -24.08
C GLN A 299 -12.19 6.76 -24.50
N PHE A 300 -12.10 5.67 -23.72
CA PHE A 300 -11.30 4.50 -24.07
C PHE A 300 -11.65 3.91 -25.45
N ALA A 301 -12.94 3.80 -25.78
CA ALA A 301 -13.37 3.29 -27.09
C ALA A 301 -12.97 4.19 -28.27
N ARG A 302 -12.72 5.48 -28.02
CA ARG A 302 -12.24 6.43 -29.03
C ARG A 302 -10.73 6.35 -29.19
N ASP A 303 -10.02 6.24 -28.08
CA ASP A 303 -8.56 6.17 -28.05
C ASP A 303 -8.10 5.31 -26.83
N PRO A 304 -7.78 4.05 -27.06
CA PRO A 304 -7.37 3.15 -25.97
C PRO A 304 -5.92 3.33 -25.53
N GLU A 305 -5.18 4.27 -26.13
CA GLU A 305 -3.77 4.54 -25.84
C GLU A 305 -3.54 5.91 -25.20
N HIS A 306 -4.64 6.64 -24.90
CA HIS A 306 -4.54 8.00 -24.35
C HIS A 306 -5.44 8.19 -23.14
N ASP A 307 -4.85 8.66 -22.03
CA ASP A 307 -5.50 8.87 -20.73
C ASP A 307 -5.90 10.33 -20.45
N LEU A 308 -6.00 11.16 -21.48
CA LEU A 308 -6.37 12.58 -21.43
C LEU A 308 -5.29 13.51 -20.86
N LEU A 309 -4.18 13.00 -20.29
CA LEU A 309 -3.04 13.83 -19.94
C LEU A 309 -2.22 14.18 -21.20
N THR A 310 -1.49 15.29 -21.15
CA THR A 310 -0.71 15.79 -22.28
C THR A 310 0.78 15.82 -21.97
N GLY A 311 1.58 15.52 -22.99
CA GLY A 311 3.05 15.55 -22.88
C GLY A 311 3.67 16.94 -23.09
N THR A 312 2.88 17.97 -23.42
CA THR A 312 3.39 19.30 -23.77
C THR A 312 2.57 20.41 -23.17
N LEU A 313 3.24 21.47 -22.74
CA LEU A 313 2.61 22.72 -22.35
C LEU A 313 2.25 23.54 -23.60
N THR A 314 1.06 24.10 -23.61
CA THR A 314 0.51 24.86 -24.74
C THR A 314 0.45 26.37 -24.50
N GLY A 315 0.58 26.81 -23.24
CA GLY A 315 0.32 28.19 -22.79
C GLY A 315 -1.17 28.52 -22.72
N ILE A 316 -2.06 27.52 -22.88
CA ILE A 316 -3.50 27.65 -22.72
C ILE A 316 -3.85 26.99 -21.38
N PRO A 317 -4.17 27.73 -20.34
CA PRO A 317 -4.37 27.18 -18.99
C PRO A 317 -5.37 26.04 -18.91
N TYR A 318 -6.45 26.10 -19.69
CA TYR A 318 -7.46 25.05 -19.77
C TYR A 318 -6.90 23.70 -20.25
N LEU A 319 -5.92 23.72 -21.16
CA LEU A 319 -5.27 22.51 -21.67
C LEU A 319 -4.13 22.07 -20.75
N ASP A 320 -3.37 23.04 -20.24
CA ASP A 320 -2.16 22.81 -19.46
C ASP A 320 -2.42 22.23 -18.06
N GLN A 321 -3.66 22.28 -17.56
CA GLN A 321 -4.06 21.55 -16.34
C GLN A 321 -3.86 20.03 -16.46
N ASN A 322 -3.91 19.51 -17.69
CA ASN A 322 -3.71 18.10 -18.00
C ASN A 322 -2.25 17.78 -18.36
N TYR A 323 -1.30 18.69 -18.11
CA TYR A 323 0.11 18.42 -18.36
C TYR A 323 0.65 17.38 -17.38
N ARG A 324 1.00 16.19 -17.88
CA ARG A 324 1.40 15.03 -17.08
C ARG A 324 2.52 15.34 -16.09
N SER A 325 3.60 15.98 -16.56
CA SER A 325 4.72 16.32 -15.67
C SER A 325 4.41 17.42 -14.64
N GLY A 326 3.22 18.03 -14.72
CA GLY A 326 2.69 18.94 -13.69
C GLY A 326 1.88 18.23 -12.61
N SER A 327 1.44 17.00 -12.89
CA SER A 327 0.73 16.14 -11.92
C SER A 327 1.69 15.09 -11.38
N ARG A 328 2.28 15.37 -10.23
CA ARG A 328 3.37 14.56 -9.66
C ARG A 328 3.10 14.23 -8.21
N ALA A 329 3.59 13.07 -7.81
CA ALA A 329 3.67 12.66 -6.41
C ALA A 329 5.14 12.46 -6.00
N LEU A 330 5.61 13.28 -5.06
CA LEU A 330 6.96 13.24 -4.52
C LEU A 330 6.89 12.68 -3.10
N ARG A 331 7.65 11.63 -2.79
CA ARG A 331 7.55 10.93 -1.51
C ARG A 331 8.91 10.56 -0.95
N LYS A 332 9.04 10.67 0.38
CA LYS A 332 10.18 10.16 1.15
C LYS A 332 9.63 9.38 2.33
N ASN A 333 10.04 8.13 2.43
CA ASN A 333 9.55 7.22 3.45
C ASN A 333 10.74 6.64 4.21
N THR A 334 10.60 6.54 5.53
CA THR A 334 11.56 5.86 6.41
C THR A 334 10.77 4.94 7.31
N PHE A 335 11.23 3.73 7.46
CA PHE A 335 10.60 2.71 8.31
C PHE A 335 11.67 1.95 9.07
N GLY A 336 11.39 1.53 10.30
CA GLY A 336 12.30 0.67 11.03
C GLY A 336 11.71 0.12 12.31
N TYR A 337 12.19 -1.08 12.69
CA TYR A 337 11.86 -1.71 13.95
C TYR A 337 13.06 -2.41 14.58
N VAL A 338 12.99 -2.62 15.89
CA VAL A 338 13.84 -3.52 16.64
C VAL A 338 12.95 -4.46 17.46
N ARG A 339 13.27 -5.76 17.41
CA ARG A 339 12.50 -6.84 18.05
C ARG A 339 13.41 -7.70 18.91
N GLY A 340 13.01 -7.93 20.15
CA GLY A 340 13.60 -8.90 21.04
C GLY A 340 12.62 -10.04 21.31
N ALA A 341 12.96 -11.25 20.91
CA ALA A 341 12.20 -12.48 21.21
C ALA A 341 12.98 -13.29 22.25
N PHE A 342 12.32 -13.62 23.36
CA PHE A 342 12.85 -14.44 24.44
C PHE A 342 12.17 -15.80 24.45
N ASP A 343 12.95 -16.87 24.42
CA ASP A 343 12.49 -18.24 24.64
C ASP A 343 12.93 -18.70 26.03
N GLY A 344 11.99 -18.68 26.98
CA GLY A 344 12.24 -19.04 28.37
C GLY A 344 12.35 -20.55 28.60
N GLY A 345 12.18 -21.37 27.54
CA GLY A 345 12.01 -22.82 27.68
C GLY A 345 10.64 -23.15 28.30
N SER A 346 10.38 -24.44 28.51
CA SER A 346 9.10 -24.92 29.10
C SER A 346 7.83 -24.34 28.43
N GLY A 347 7.92 -24.01 27.13
CA GLY A 347 6.80 -23.49 26.34
C GLY A 347 6.51 -22.00 26.53
N PHE A 348 7.28 -21.25 27.31
CA PHE A 348 7.09 -19.80 27.48
C PHE A 348 7.93 -19.00 26.52
N LYS A 349 7.29 -18.14 25.72
CA LYS A 349 7.93 -17.20 24.80
C LYS A 349 7.36 -15.79 25.00
N THR A 350 8.18 -14.78 24.82
CA THR A 350 7.73 -13.38 24.78
C THR A 350 8.46 -12.60 23.70
N THR A 351 7.76 -11.69 23.06
CA THR A 351 8.32 -10.83 22.01
C THR A 351 7.98 -9.38 22.31
N LEU A 352 9.00 -8.52 22.27
CA LEU A 352 8.86 -7.07 22.39
C LEU A 352 9.37 -6.44 21.11
N THR A 353 8.58 -5.54 20.52
CA THR A 353 8.95 -4.81 19.30
C THR A 353 8.70 -3.33 19.51
N GLY A 354 9.71 -2.50 19.26
CA GLY A 354 9.57 -1.07 19.13
C GLY A 354 9.80 -0.66 17.68
N TYR A 355 9.01 0.29 17.16
CA TYR A 355 9.11 0.72 15.77
C TYR A 355 8.80 2.20 15.60
N ALA A 356 9.28 2.76 14.51
CA ALA A 356 8.91 4.09 14.05
C ALA A 356 8.95 4.13 12.53
N HIS A 357 8.07 4.95 11.94
CA HIS A 357 8.17 5.30 10.54
C HIS A 357 7.72 6.74 10.29
N ARG A 358 8.26 7.32 9.22
CA ARG A 358 7.89 8.64 8.75
C ARG A 358 7.59 8.56 7.27
N MET A 359 6.48 9.14 6.88
CA MET A 359 6.07 9.30 5.49
C MET A 359 5.83 10.78 5.24
N GLN A 360 6.62 11.36 4.37
CA GLN A 360 6.46 12.77 3.97
C GLN A 360 6.37 12.86 2.45
N GLY A 361 5.56 13.77 1.96
CA GLY A 361 5.43 13.96 0.53
C GLY A 361 4.53 15.12 0.16
N ARG A 362 4.38 15.28 -1.14
CA ARG A 362 3.42 16.21 -1.71
C ARG A 362 2.88 15.68 -3.04
N GLY A 363 1.64 16.06 -3.34
CA GLY A 363 1.03 15.93 -4.65
C GLY A 363 0.95 17.31 -5.30
N ASP A 364 1.39 17.43 -6.55
CA ASP A 364 1.44 18.67 -7.31
C ASP A 364 0.38 18.64 -8.43
N TRP A 365 -0.20 19.79 -8.72
CA TRP A 365 -1.17 19.95 -9.81
C TRP A 365 -1.17 21.39 -10.34
N ILE A 366 -1.36 21.56 -11.66
CA ILE A 366 -1.50 22.86 -12.32
C ILE A 366 -2.98 23.17 -12.54
N PRO A 367 -3.64 23.97 -11.68
CA PRO A 367 -5.00 24.40 -11.96
C PRO A 367 -5.04 25.38 -13.11
N PRO A 368 -6.17 25.47 -13.86
CA PRO A 368 -6.28 26.32 -15.05
C PRO A 368 -6.47 27.81 -14.73
N TYR A 369 -6.27 28.23 -13.49
CA TYR A 369 -6.55 29.59 -13.01
C TYR A 369 -5.65 29.96 -11.83
N LEU A 370 -5.62 31.24 -11.49
CA LEU A 370 -5.06 31.78 -10.26
C LEU A 370 -6.19 32.03 -9.26
N VAL A 371 -6.09 31.42 -8.08
CA VAL A 371 -7.02 31.75 -6.99
C VAL A 371 -6.72 33.16 -6.50
N ASP A 372 -7.72 34.07 -6.58
CA ASP A 372 -7.59 35.45 -6.13
C ASP A 372 -8.10 35.61 -4.71
N VAL A 373 -7.17 35.62 -3.77
CA VAL A 373 -7.47 35.74 -2.32
C VAL A 373 -7.85 37.17 -1.89
N SER A 374 -7.78 38.14 -2.80
CA SER A 374 -8.02 39.57 -2.48
C SER A 374 -9.12 40.23 -3.31
N ASN A 375 -9.74 39.52 -4.24
CA ASN A 375 -10.52 40.11 -5.31
C ASN A 375 -11.88 40.68 -4.90
N ASP A 376 -12.55 40.04 -3.95
CA ASP A 376 -13.87 40.44 -3.49
C ASP A 376 -13.82 41.60 -2.43
N GLY A 377 -12.62 42.03 -2.10
CA GLY A 377 -12.39 43.02 -1.05
C GLY A 377 -12.53 42.46 0.37
N ALA A 378 -12.87 41.22 0.51
CA ALA A 378 -13.03 40.53 1.82
C ALA A 378 -11.84 39.66 2.16
N GLY A 379 -10.89 39.47 1.22
CA GLY A 379 -9.72 38.60 1.39
C GLY A 379 -10.02 37.11 1.32
N MET A 380 -11.19 36.73 0.82
CA MET A 380 -11.58 35.33 0.62
C MET A 380 -11.22 34.87 -0.80
N PRO A 381 -10.77 33.62 -0.96
CA PRO A 381 -10.54 33.06 -2.29
C PRO A 381 -11.85 32.89 -3.04
N GLU A 382 -11.82 33.04 -4.37
CA GLU A 382 -12.95 32.68 -5.20
C GLU A 382 -13.17 31.16 -5.17
N SER A 383 -14.45 30.76 -4.97
CA SER A 383 -14.85 29.38 -4.90
C SER A 383 -15.18 28.81 -6.28
N GLU A 384 -14.68 27.62 -6.57
CA GLU A 384 -15.05 26.84 -7.73
C GLU A 384 -16.41 26.18 -7.58
N ALA A 385 -16.82 25.89 -6.38
CA ALA A 385 -18.08 25.25 -6.05
C ALA A 385 -19.28 26.20 -6.12
N ARG A 386 -19.04 27.51 -6.15
CA ARG A 386 -20.08 28.54 -6.21
C ARG A 386 -20.41 28.93 -7.64
N GLY A 387 -21.24 28.13 -8.24
CA GLY A 387 -22.06 28.50 -9.38
C GLY A 387 -21.35 28.75 -10.68
N GLY A 388 -21.22 27.90 -11.53
CA GLY A 388 -20.80 28.09 -12.87
C GLY A 388 -20.19 26.88 -13.52
N ASN A 389 -19.18 27.04 -14.29
CA ASN A 389 -18.59 25.97 -15.06
C ASN A 389 -17.15 25.73 -14.70
N THR A 390 -16.82 24.55 -14.26
CA THR A 390 -15.44 24.10 -14.16
C THR A 390 -14.89 23.74 -15.52
N VAL A 391 -13.59 23.48 -15.59
CA VAL A 391 -12.89 22.86 -16.72
C VAL A 391 -13.53 21.56 -17.20
N TYR A 392 -14.23 20.83 -16.35
CA TYR A 392 -14.92 19.57 -16.69
C TYR A 392 -16.43 19.74 -16.93
N GLY A 393 -16.88 20.96 -17.20
CA GLY A 393 -18.27 21.26 -17.46
C GLY A 393 -19.10 21.54 -16.20
N GLY A 394 -18.46 21.78 -15.09
CA GLY A 394 -19.06 22.16 -13.82
C GLY A 394 -18.99 23.64 -13.52
N SER A 395 -18.53 24.02 -12.34
CA SER A 395 -18.56 25.36 -11.75
C SER A 395 -17.67 26.40 -12.43
N ASP A 396 -17.78 27.66 -12.07
CA ASP A 396 -16.94 28.72 -12.58
C ASP A 396 -15.46 28.46 -12.28
N LEU A 397 -14.64 28.76 -13.27
CA LEU A 397 -13.21 28.83 -13.03
C LEU A 397 -12.93 29.95 -12.02
N GLY A 398 -11.96 29.75 -11.17
CA GLY A 398 -11.34 30.80 -10.43
C GLY A 398 -10.84 31.89 -11.38
N LYS A 399 -10.57 33.06 -10.83
CA LYS A 399 -10.23 34.21 -11.66
C LYS A 399 -8.93 34.04 -12.40
N LEU A 400 -9.00 34.03 -13.73
CA LEU A 400 -7.85 33.95 -14.60
C LEU A 400 -7.38 35.36 -15.02
N TYR A 401 -6.14 35.68 -14.75
CA TYR A 401 -5.52 36.95 -15.14
C TYR A 401 -4.55 36.76 -16.30
N TYR A 402 -4.58 37.68 -17.22
CA TYR A 402 -3.54 37.85 -18.20
C TYR A 402 -2.77 39.13 -17.96
N LEU A 403 -1.47 39.13 -18.12
CA LEU A 403 -0.63 40.31 -18.08
C LEU A 403 -0.16 40.67 -19.49
N THR A 404 -0.25 41.92 -19.84
CA THR A 404 0.36 42.47 -21.05
C THR A 404 1.89 42.37 -20.96
N PRO A 405 2.65 42.50 -22.06
CA PRO A 405 4.12 42.58 -22.03
C PRO A 405 4.69 43.66 -21.09
N GLY A 406 3.90 44.67 -20.78
CA GLY A 406 4.26 45.73 -19.81
C GLY A 406 3.96 45.40 -18.35
N GLY A 407 3.41 44.20 -18.07
CA GLY A 407 3.07 43.73 -16.72
C GLY A 407 1.75 44.27 -16.18
N ALA A 408 0.97 45.01 -16.98
CA ALA A 408 -0.37 45.44 -16.57
C ALA A 408 -1.42 44.35 -16.86
N ALA A 409 -2.51 44.31 -16.10
CA ALA A 409 -3.62 43.40 -16.33
C ALA A 409 -4.18 43.61 -17.75
N ALA A 410 -4.32 42.54 -18.50
CA ALA A 410 -4.83 42.54 -19.85
C ALA A 410 -6.36 42.42 -19.84
N THR A 411 -7.04 43.18 -20.69
CA THR A 411 -8.49 43.09 -20.85
C THR A 411 -8.82 42.15 -22.02
N MET A 412 -9.76 41.24 -21.81
CA MET A 412 -10.23 40.34 -22.87
C MET A 412 -10.88 41.10 -24.03
N LEU A 413 -10.58 40.66 -25.25
CA LEU A 413 -11.14 41.27 -26.48
C LEU A 413 -12.62 40.90 -26.59
N ALA A 414 -13.45 41.89 -26.94
CA ALA A 414 -14.86 41.70 -27.08
C ALA A 414 -15.20 40.71 -28.22
N GLY A 415 -16.16 39.81 -27.97
CA GLY A 415 -16.63 38.85 -28.98
C GLY A 415 -15.67 37.68 -29.23
N CYS A 416 -14.65 37.52 -28.43
CA CYS A 416 -13.72 36.40 -28.58
C CYS A 416 -14.35 35.09 -28.11
N ALA A 417 -13.97 33.98 -28.77
CA ALA A 417 -14.45 32.64 -28.49
C ALA A 417 -13.37 31.78 -27.79
N GLY A 418 -13.82 30.75 -27.08
CA GLY A 418 -12.96 29.73 -26.54
C GLY A 418 -12.16 28.98 -27.60
N ARG A 419 -11.13 28.25 -27.19
CA ARG A 419 -10.33 27.40 -28.07
C ARG A 419 -10.44 25.94 -27.63
N GLY A 420 -10.76 25.08 -28.59
CA GLY A 420 -11.09 23.68 -28.25
C GLY A 420 -12.35 23.63 -27.38
N ALA A 421 -12.33 22.83 -26.32
CA ALA A 421 -13.39 22.76 -25.31
C ALA A 421 -13.28 23.84 -24.22
N GLY A 422 -12.20 24.63 -24.21
CA GLY A 422 -11.93 25.63 -23.18
C GLY A 422 -12.72 26.92 -23.35
N PRO A 423 -13.00 27.65 -22.24
CA PRO A 423 -13.71 28.90 -22.24
C PRO A 423 -12.87 30.05 -22.85
N ALA A 424 -13.54 31.10 -23.30
CA ALA A 424 -12.87 32.25 -23.94
C ALA A 424 -11.82 32.91 -23.04
N GLN A 425 -12.08 33.01 -21.74
CA GLN A 425 -11.15 33.61 -20.77
C GLN A 425 -9.81 32.85 -20.64
N SER A 426 -9.76 31.57 -20.98
CA SER A 426 -8.51 30.78 -20.97
C SER A 426 -7.78 30.77 -22.30
N ASN A 427 -8.35 31.40 -23.36
CA ASN A 427 -7.74 31.47 -24.69
C ASN A 427 -6.79 32.68 -24.80
N PRO A 428 -5.45 32.48 -24.91
CA PRO A 428 -4.52 33.59 -25.06
C PRO A 428 -4.82 34.52 -26.25
N ALA A 429 -5.41 33.98 -27.32
CA ALA A 429 -5.79 34.78 -28.50
C ALA A 429 -6.93 35.77 -28.22
N CYS A 430 -7.61 35.64 -27.07
CA CYS A 430 -8.62 36.57 -26.61
C CYS A 430 -8.07 37.78 -25.85
N TYR A 431 -6.76 37.97 -25.85
CA TYR A 431 -6.10 39.09 -25.18
C TYR A 431 -5.14 39.79 -26.13
N PRO A 432 -4.67 41.02 -25.80
CA PRO A 432 -3.69 41.73 -26.60
C PRO A 432 -2.44 40.86 -26.87
N ALA A 433 -1.89 41.02 -28.07
CA ALA A 433 -0.72 40.22 -28.50
C ALA A 433 0.43 40.26 -27.49
N GLY A 434 0.99 39.11 -27.18
CA GLY A 434 2.07 38.97 -26.19
C GLY A 434 1.60 38.95 -24.72
N SER A 435 0.28 38.94 -24.45
CA SER A 435 -0.23 38.72 -23.09
C SER A 435 0.01 37.27 -22.67
N VAL A 436 0.40 37.08 -21.39
CA VAL A 436 0.66 35.77 -20.77
C VAL A 436 -0.29 35.55 -19.60
N PRO A 437 -0.84 34.32 -19.41
CA PRO A 437 -1.67 34.03 -18.25
C PRO A 437 -0.85 34.01 -16.97
N VAL A 438 -1.49 34.36 -15.85
CA VAL A 438 -0.96 34.11 -14.50
C VAL A 438 -1.64 32.84 -13.99
N GLN A 439 -0.85 31.82 -13.76
CA GLN A 439 -1.34 30.46 -13.47
C GLN A 439 -0.73 29.95 -12.18
N SER A 440 -1.47 29.12 -11.45
CA SER A 440 -1.08 28.55 -10.19
C SER A 440 -0.37 27.21 -10.36
N TYR A 441 0.38 26.84 -9.33
CA TYR A 441 0.86 25.49 -9.07
C TYR A 441 0.47 25.13 -7.63
N ARG A 442 -0.45 24.19 -7.46
CA ARG A 442 -0.96 23.77 -6.16
C ARG A 442 -0.17 22.60 -5.62
N HIS A 443 0.24 22.70 -4.37
CA HIS A 443 0.89 21.61 -3.65
C HIS A 443 0.01 21.16 -2.48
N SER A 444 -0.14 19.86 -2.33
CA SER A 444 -0.78 19.22 -1.16
C SER A 444 0.29 18.42 -0.42
N HIS A 445 0.79 18.96 0.68
CA HIS A 445 1.85 18.34 1.50
C HIS A 445 1.26 17.48 2.60
N TYR A 446 1.98 16.41 2.95
CA TYR A 446 1.76 15.64 4.17
C TYR A 446 3.08 15.26 4.82
N ASP A 447 3.06 15.14 6.14
CA ASP A 447 4.16 14.64 6.97
C ASP A 447 3.56 13.82 8.11
N ASN A 448 3.74 12.51 8.05
CA ASN A 448 3.18 11.54 8.99
C ASN A 448 4.32 10.91 9.78
N HIS A 449 4.22 10.97 11.10
CA HIS A 449 5.13 10.31 12.03
C HIS A 449 4.35 9.26 12.81
N HIS A 450 4.85 8.03 12.82
CA HIS A 450 4.31 6.93 13.61
C HIS A 450 5.39 6.42 14.55
N ALA A 451 5.01 6.15 15.78
CA ALA A 451 5.88 5.47 16.74
C ALA A 451 5.03 4.52 17.59
N GLY A 452 5.48 3.29 17.72
CA GLY A 452 4.68 2.29 18.42
C GLY A 452 5.53 1.21 19.10
N ALA A 453 4.84 0.46 19.96
CA ALA A 453 5.38 -0.68 20.65
C ALA A 453 4.38 -1.83 20.66
N MET A 454 4.90 -3.06 20.55
CA MET A 454 4.11 -4.29 20.61
C MET A 454 4.74 -5.22 21.64
N ALA A 455 3.91 -5.93 22.39
CA ALA A 455 4.30 -6.96 23.32
C ALA A 455 3.43 -8.19 23.12
N ASP A 456 4.05 -9.36 23.02
CA ASP A 456 3.37 -10.65 22.86
C ASP A 456 3.94 -11.65 23.87
N VAL A 457 3.05 -12.46 24.42
CA VAL A 457 3.37 -13.60 25.27
C VAL A 457 2.69 -14.83 24.70
N GLU A 458 3.41 -15.90 24.59
CA GLU A 458 2.90 -17.23 24.25
C GLU A 458 3.33 -18.21 25.35
N TRP A 459 2.37 -18.97 25.83
CA TRP A 459 2.63 -20.00 26.83
C TRP A 459 1.96 -21.31 26.42
N ARG A 460 2.81 -22.29 26.12
CA ARG A 460 2.39 -23.65 25.77
C ARG A 460 2.49 -24.56 27.00
N THR A 461 1.42 -25.29 27.27
CA THR A 461 1.32 -26.22 28.39
C THR A 461 0.67 -27.52 27.96
N ASP A 462 1.18 -28.62 28.53
CA ASP A 462 0.54 -29.94 28.40
C ASP A 462 -0.42 -30.15 29.59
N LEU A 463 -1.71 -30.27 29.29
CA LEU A 463 -2.77 -30.60 30.25
C LEU A 463 -3.19 -32.06 30.09
N GLY A 464 -2.26 -32.98 30.18
CA GLY A 464 -2.45 -34.40 29.95
C GLY A 464 -2.61 -34.77 28.48
N ALA A 465 -3.83 -34.99 28.01
CA ALA A 465 -4.08 -35.31 26.60
C ALA A 465 -4.31 -34.06 25.74
N ILE A 466 -4.32 -32.86 26.32
CA ILE A 466 -4.58 -31.60 25.65
C ILE A 466 -3.27 -30.80 25.62
N ASP A 467 -2.82 -30.49 24.42
CA ASP A 467 -1.77 -29.47 24.19
C ASP A 467 -2.47 -28.12 24.13
N ASN A 468 -2.14 -27.24 25.07
CA ASN A 468 -2.77 -25.94 25.22
C ASN A 468 -1.74 -24.81 24.97
N THR A 469 -2.14 -23.82 24.19
CA THR A 469 -1.33 -22.61 23.91
C THR A 469 -2.16 -21.36 24.16
N VAL A 470 -1.77 -20.59 25.17
CA VAL A 470 -2.36 -19.27 25.47
C VAL A 470 -1.49 -18.20 24.86
N ARG A 471 -2.09 -17.29 24.08
CA ARG A 471 -1.45 -16.11 23.52
C ARG A 471 -2.12 -14.86 24.05
N ALA A 472 -1.33 -13.86 24.44
CA ALA A 472 -1.83 -12.55 24.84
C ALA A 472 -0.88 -11.47 24.33
N GLY A 473 -1.40 -10.30 24.05
CA GLY A 473 -0.55 -9.21 23.63
C GLY A 473 -1.23 -7.85 23.67
N ALA A 474 -0.38 -6.84 23.49
CA ALA A 474 -0.75 -5.44 23.46
C ALA A 474 -0.03 -4.72 22.30
N TRP A 475 -0.68 -3.72 21.78
CA TRP A 475 -0.14 -2.77 20.81
C TRP A 475 -0.50 -1.35 21.22
N LEU A 476 0.47 -0.45 21.12
CA LEU A 476 0.34 0.97 21.36
C LEU A 476 1.01 1.71 20.21
N GLU A 477 0.29 2.67 19.60
CA GLU A 477 0.85 3.53 18.56
C GLU A 477 0.37 4.96 18.74
N ARG A 478 1.25 5.91 18.43
CA ARG A 478 0.91 7.33 18.25
C ARG A 478 1.24 7.73 16.83
N VAL A 479 0.26 8.36 16.17
CA VAL A 479 0.38 8.93 14.83
C VAL A 479 0.24 10.44 14.93
N GLU A 480 1.20 11.19 14.40
CA GLU A 480 1.14 12.63 14.21
C GLU A 480 1.19 12.92 12.72
N ARG A 481 0.15 13.56 12.17
CA ARG A 481 0.05 13.90 10.75
C ARG A 481 -0.17 15.39 10.57
N SER A 482 0.66 16.04 9.78
CA SER A 482 0.48 17.41 9.32
C SER A 482 0.10 17.41 7.84
N VAL A 483 -0.96 18.10 7.47
CA VAL A 483 -1.39 18.31 6.09
C VAL A 483 -1.45 19.79 5.79
N THR A 484 -0.84 20.22 4.66
CA THR A 484 -0.84 21.63 4.25
C THR A 484 -1.17 21.69 2.77
N ARG A 485 -2.02 22.63 2.36
CA ARG A 485 -2.24 22.96 0.95
C ARG A 485 -1.82 24.40 0.70
N ASP A 486 -0.87 24.57 -0.23
CA ASP A 486 -0.36 25.87 -0.62
C ASP A 486 -0.36 26.06 -2.14
N TRP A 487 -0.36 27.33 -2.56
CA TRP A 487 -0.54 27.76 -3.92
C TRP A 487 0.59 28.71 -4.32
N HIS A 488 1.24 28.37 -5.42
CA HIS A 488 2.40 29.08 -5.97
C HIS A 488 2.07 29.63 -7.34
N ARG A 489 2.79 30.63 -7.80
CA ARG A 489 2.70 31.15 -9.16
C ARG A 489 3.66 30.42 -10.08
N LEU A 490 3.18 30.00 -11.23
CA LEU A 490 4.05 29.55 -12.33
C LEU A 490 4.77 30.77 -12.91
N LEU A 491 6.10 30.63 -13.12
CA LEU A 491 6.94 31.73 -13.60
C LEU A 491 7.05 31.75 -15.12
N ASN A 492 7.03 30.58 -15.78
CA ASN A 492 7.24 30.41 -17.21
C ASN A 492 6.10 29.63 -17.86
N VAL A 493 4.89 30.20 -17.75
CA VAL A 493 3.66 29.57 -18.27
C VAL A 493 3.81 29.19 -19.74
N GLY A 494 3.41 27.97 -20.08
CA GLY A 494 3.47 27.42 -21.43
C GLY A 494 4.85 26.91 -21.87
N THR A 495 5.87 26.97 -21.01
CA THR A 495 7.22 26.48 -21.34
C THR A 495 7.76 25.46 -20.35
N ASN A 496 7.55 25.65 -19.06
CA ASN A 496 7.96 24.71 -18.02
C ASN A 496 7.17 24.96 -16.71
N ILE A 497 7.36 24.08 -15.72
CA ILE A 497 6.70 24.14 -14.41
C ILE A 497 7.52 24.87 -13.35
N SER A 498 8.40 25.79 -13.73
CA SER A 498 9.12 26.63 -12.75
C SER A 498 8.13 27.50 -12.00
N PHE A 499 8.22 27.56 -10.70
CA PHE A 499 7.28 28.25 -9.84
C PHE A 499 7.99 29.10 -8.78
N ASP A 500 7.30 30.10 -8.25
CA ASP A 500 7.75 30.87 -7.11
C ASP A 500 7.72 29.99 -5.86
N TYR A 501 8.87 29.80 -5.20
CA TYR A 501 8.95 28.99 -3.98
C TYR A 501 8.19 29.59 -2.79
N GLN A 502 7.90 30.91 -2.80
CA GLN A 502 7.04 31.52 -1.80
C GLN A 502 5.58 31.34 -2.21
N PRO A 503 4.76 30.63 -1.43
CA PRO A 503 3.35 30.51 -1.73
C PRO A 503 2.70 31.90 -1.62
N TYR A 504 1.86 32.24 -2.57
CA TYR A 504 1.04 33.45 -2.47
C TYR A 504 -0.17 33.22 -1.57
N TRP A 505 -0.55 31.97 -1.31
CA TRP A 505 -1.62 31.58 -0.42
C TRP A 505 -1.37 30.20 0.20
N VAL A 506 -1.62 30.09 1.51
CA VAL A 506 -1.72 28.82 2.21
C VAL A 506 -3.19 28.63 2.57
N GLN A 507 -3.85 27.69 1.88
CA GLN A 507 -5.28 27.46 2.01
C GLN A 507 -5.64 26.94 3.40
N PHE A 508 -4.93 25.90 3.84
CA PHE A 508 -5.08 25.34 5.18
C PHE A 508 -3.81 24.66 5.67
N LYS A 509 -3.71 24.52 6.97
CA LYS A 509 -2.76 23.67 7.66
C LYS A 509 -3.46 22.97 8.81
N ASP A 510 -3.59 21.66 8.71
CA ASP A 510 -4.22 20.80 9.72
C ASP A 510 -3.17 19.88 10.35
N ASN A 511 -3.25 19.73 11.68
CA ASN A 511 -2.50 18.76 12.43
C ASN A 511 -3.48 17.73 13.02
N TYR A 512 -3.20 16.46 12.77
CA TYR A 512 -3.95 15.33 13.31
C TYR A 512 -3.07 14.59 14.29
N GLN A 513 -3.64 14.12 15.38
CA GLN A 513 -3.04 13.17 16.28
C GLN A 513 -3.99 12.00 16.44
N THR A 514 -3.45 10.77 16.36
CA THR A 514 -4.18 9.53 16.66
C THR A 514 -3.38 8.75 17.70
N ASP A 515 -4.02 8.39 18.79
CA ASP A 515 -3.50 7.49 19.82
C ASP A 515 -4.26 6.16 19.71
N GLU A 516 -3.54 5.07 19.49
CA GLU A 516 -4.11 3.75 19.21
C GLU A 516 -3.63 2.72 20.22
N GLN A 517 -4.56 1.89 20.70
CA GLN A 517 -4.27 0.79 21.60
C GLN A 517 -5.07 -0.44 21.16
N MET A 518 -4.45 -1.62 21.26
CA MET A 518 -5.14 -2.89 21.06
C MET A 518 -4.63 -3.91 22.08
N TYR A 519 -5.56 -4.70 22.60
CA TYR A 519 -5.27 -5.81 23.48
C TYR A 519 -5.95 -7.06 22.96
N TYR A 520 -5.29 -8.21 23.09
CA TYR A 520 -5.91 -9.49 22.72
C TYR A 520 -5.53 -10.60 23.69
N LEU A 521 -6.40 -11.61 23.76
CA LEU A 521 -6.20 -12.89 24.43
C LEU A 521 -6.75 -13.99 23.53
N GLU A 522 -5.99 -15.06 23.36
CA GLU A 522 -6.37 -16.23 22.58
C GLU A 522 -5.94 -17.52 23.30
N ASP A 523 -6.77 -18.54 23.20
CA ASP A 523 -6.49 -19.88 23.66
C ASP A 523 -6.67 -20.89 22.52
N VAL A 524 -5.65 -21.70 22.29
CA VAL A 524 -5.62 -22.77 21.29
C VAL A 524 -5.43 -24.10 21.97
N MET A 525 -6.45 -24.96 21.95
CA MET A 525 -6.45 -26.29 22.54
C MET A 525 -6.40 -27.35 21.44
N ARG A 526 -5.46 -28.29 21.56
CA ARG A 526 -5.34 -29.44 20.66
C ARG A 526 -5.61 -30.74 21.42
N TYR A 527 -6.53 -31.55 20.90
CA TYR A 527 -6.83 -32.87 21.43
C TYR A 527 -7.06 -33.86 20.29
N GLY A 528 -6.18 -34.85 20.18
CA GLY A 528 -6.22 -35.83 19.08
C GLY A 528 -6.16 -35.16 17.71
N ALA A 529 -7.20 -35.38 16.91
CA ALA A 529 -7.30 -34.83 15.54
C ALA A 529 -7.93 -33.43 15.49
N PHE A 530 -8.29 -32.83 16.60
CA PHE A 530 -9.01 -31.56 16.65
C PHE A 530 -8.15 -30.46 17.30
N ALA A 531 -8.27 -29.23 16.78
CA ALA A 531 -7.80 -28.05 17.48
C ALA A 531 -8.92 -27.00 17.51
N TRP A 532 -9.16 -26.44 18.68
CA TRP A 532 -10.08 -25.33 18.92
C TRP A 532 -9.31 -24.07 19.18
N ARG A 533 -9.82 -22.97 18.67
CA ARG A 533 -9.28 -21.63 18.91
C ARG A 533 -10.40 -20.73 19.37
N VAL A 534 -10.18 -19.98 20.45
CA VAL A 534 -11.11 -18.96 20.94
C VAL A 534 -10.28 -17.75 21.33
N GLY A 535 -10.70 -16.59 20.91
CA GLY A 535 -9.98 -15.35 21.22
C GLY A 535 -10.90 -14.14 21.27
N VAL A 536 -10.41 -13.11 21.93
CA VAL A 536 -11.01 -11.78 22.01
C VAL A 536 -9.95 -10.72 21.82
N LYS A 537 -10.27 -9.67 21.07
CA LYS A 537 -9.45 -8.45 20.97
C LYS A 537 -10.31 -7.21 21.08
N GLN A 538 -9.70 -6.09 21.46
CA GLN A 538 -10.39 -4.81 21.53
C GLN A 538 -9.44 -3.68 21.14
N PHE A 539 -9.98 -2.71 20.38
CA PHE A 539 -9.29 -1.50 19.94
C PHE A 539 -9.84 -0.27 20.66
N PHE A 540 -8.94 0.66 20.96
CA PHE A 540 -9.22 2.00 21.45
C PHE A 540 -8.44 2.96 20.58
N VAL A 541 -9.14 3.83 19.86
CA VAL A 541 -8.55 4.80 18.92
C VAL A 541 -9.11 6.16 19.22
N ASP A 542 -8.27 7.08 19.69
CA ASP A 542 -8.61 8.45 20.01
C ASP A 542 -7.96 9.38 18.97
N GLN A 543 -8.74 10.26 18.36
CA GLN A 543 -8.31 11.10 17.26
C GLN A 543 -8.63 12.56 17.51
N THR A 544 -7.69 13.45 17.17
CA THR A 544 -7.90 14.89 17.19
C THR A 544 -7.43 15.53 15.89
N ARG A 545 -8.07 16.63 15.50
CA ARG A 545 -7.61 17.52 14.44
C ARG A 545 -7.59 18.96 14.95
N ASP A 546 -6.48 19.63 14.74
CA ASP A 546 -6.32 21.09 14.97
C ASP A 546 -6.05 21.79 13.65
N ARG A 547 -6.95 22.64 13.18
CA ARG A 547 -6.71 23.53 12.05
C ARG A 547 -5.91 24.74 12.51
N ARG A 548 -4.69 24.89 11.95
CA ARG A 548 -3.74 25.97 12.30
C ARG A 548 -3.82 27.16 11.37
N ILE A 549 -4.19 26.96 10.12
CA ILE A 549 -4.42 27.98 9.10
C ILE A 549 -5.76 27.68 8.43
N GLY A 550 -6.51 28.70 8.13
CA GLY A 550 -7.94 28.65 7.80
C GLY A 550 -8.78 28.93 9.05
N ASP A 551 -10.07 28.62 8.99
CA ASP A 551 -10.97 28.76 10.13
C ASP A 551 -10.54 27.80 11.26
N ALA A 552 -10.06 28.40 12.36
CA ALA A 552 -9.51 27.64 13.48
C ALA A 552 -10.58 26.69 14.06
N GLN A 553 -10.32 25.41 14.01
CA GLN A 553 -11.21 24.37 14.53
C GLN A 553 -10.41 23.33 15.29
N HIS A 554 -10.98 22.84 16.38
CA HIS A 554 -10.55 21.65 17.09
C HIS A 554 -11.66 20.61 17.01
N VAL A 555 -11.35 19.44 16.50
CA VAL A 555 -12.30 18.34 16.33
C VAL A 555 -11.72 17.10 16.98
N GLN A 556 -12.54 16.35 17.70
CA GLN A 556 -12.16 15.09 18.35
C GLN A 556 -13.15 13.99 17.99
N SER A 557 -12.66 12.77 17.86
CA SER A 557 -13.46 11.56 17.63
C SER A 557 -12.80 10.37 18.35
N ASP A 558 -13.62 9.55 18.96
CA ASP A 558 -13.24 8.32 19.63
C ASP A 558 -13.82 7.14 18.84
N SER A 559 -12.99 6.14 18.54
CA SER A 559 -13.37 4.92 17.82
C SER A 559 -12.97 3.71 18.66
N HIS A 560 -13.83 3.34 19.61
CA HIS A 560 -13.59 2.16 20.43
C HIS A 560 -14.41 0.98 19.90
N SER A 561 -13.78 -0.17 19.71
CA SER A 561 -14.50 -1.37 19.33
C SER A 561 -15.21 -1.99 20.53
N ASP A 562 -16.32 -2.68 20.31
CA ASP A 562 -16.74 -3.74 21.22
C ASP A 562 -15.66 -4.82 21.32
N PRO A 563 -15.69 -5.70 22.36
CA PRO A 563 -14.85 -6.90 22.37
C PRO A 563 -15.13 -7.75 21.14
N LEU A 564 -14.15 -7.84 20.23
CA LEU A 564 -14.24 -8.57 18.97
C LEU A 564 -13.89 -10.04 19.20
N LEU A 565 -14.84 -10.92 18.96
CA LEU A 565 -14.70 -12.35 19.21
C LEU A 565 -14.17 -13.06 17.97
N SER A 566 -13.32 -14.06 18.18
CA SER A 566 -12.96 -15.04 17.17
C SER A 566 -13.00 -16.45 17.75
N ALA A 567 -13.54 -17.41 16.97
CA ALA A 567 -13.59 -18.80 17.36
C ALA A 567 -13.37 -19.67 16.12
N GLY A 568 -12.83 -20.87 16.31
CA GLY A 568 -12.64 -21.78 15.20
C GLY A 568 -12.27 -23.17 15.62
N LEU A 569 -12.38 -24.08 14.65
CA LEU A 569 -12.10 -25.50 14.78
C LEU A 569 -11.31 -25.97 13.57
N THR A 570 -10.28 -26.75 13.77
CA THR A 570 -9.69 -27.59 12.73
C THR A 570 -9.83 -29.08 13.06
N TRP A 571 -9.97 -29.87 12.03
CA TRP A 571 -10.03 -31.33 12.09
C TRP A 571 -9.04 -31.93 11.07
N THR A 572 -7.97 -32.52 11.59
CA THR A 572 -7.07 -33.36 10.79
C THR A 572 -7.79 -34.66 10.47
N THR A 573 -8.20 -34.83 9.24
CA THR A 573 -9.01 -35.98 8.82
C THR A 573 -8.18 -37.26 8.80
N PRO A 574 -8.84 -38.47 8.78
CA PRO A 574 -8.11 -39.72 8.57
C PRO A 574 -7.38 -39.84 7.23
N VAL A 575 -7.72 -38.98 6.25
CA VAL A 575 -7.00 -38.91 4.97
C VAL A 575 -5.72 -38.09 5.15
N GLN A 576 -4.60 -38.73 4.94
CA GLN A 576 -3.29 -38.14 5.14
C GLN A 576 -3.15 -36.80 4.36
N GLY A 577 -2.76 -35.72 5.04
CA GLY A 577 -2.56 -34.39 4.48
C GLY A 577 -3.85 -33.61 4.20
N LEU A 578 -5.05 -34.13 4.57
CA LEU A 578 -6.31 -33.43 4.45
C LEU A 578 -6.79 -32.90 5.81
N GLU A 579 -7.03 -31.61 5.89
CA GLU A 579 -7.58 -30.91 7.05
C GLU A 579 -8.87 -30.18 6.68
N ALA A 580 -9.88 -30.20 7.56
CA ALA A 580 -11.04 -29.36 7.49
C ALA A 580 -10.99 -28.28 8.55
N PHE A 581 -11.52 -27.09 8.27
CA PHE A 581 -11.62 -26.00 9.23
C PHE A 581 -12.94 -25.27 9.14
N ALA A 582 -13.32 -24.66 10.26
CA ALA A 582 -14.42 -23.74 10.38
C ALA A 582 -14.02 -22.59 11.31
N GLY A 583 -14.39 -21.36 10.98
CA GLY A 583 -14.04 -20.17 11.74
C GLY A 583 -15.12 -19.11 11.72
N TYR A 584 -15.17 -18.35 12.81
CA TYR A 584 -15.92 -17.12 12.94
C TYR A 584 -15.00 -16.03 13.46
N SER A 585 -15.11 -14.83 12.94
CA SER A 585 -14.37 -13.66 13.45
C SER A 585 -15.15 -12.36 13.25
N GLN A 586 -14.95 -11.44 14.19
CA GLN A 586 -15.39 -10.07 14.10
C GLN A 586 -14.19 -9.17 13.78
N ASN A 587 -14.39 -8.28 12.83
CA ASN A 587 -13.39 -7.31 12.40
C ASN A 587 -13.93 -5.89 12.63
N PHE A 588 -13.02 -4.93 12.66
CA PHE A 588 -13.30 -3.54 13.01
C PHE A 588 -12.44 -2.62 12.13
N ALA A 589 -13.01 -1.48 11.73
CA ALA A 589 -12.22 -0.33 11.28
C ALA A 589 -12.63 0.93 12.03
N ALA A 590 -11.62 1.65 12.52
CA ALA A 590 -11.80 2.94 13.15
C ALA A 590 -12.33 3.97 12.14
N ILE A 591 -12.94 5.05 12.63
CA ILE A 591 -13.34 6.19 11.81
C ILE A 591 -12.06 6.76 11.16
N PRO A 592 -11.98 6.85 9.81
CA PRO A 592 -10.79 7.39 9.15
C PRO A 592 -10.50 8.82 9.56
N SER A 593 -9.26 9.17 9.85
CA SER A 593 -8.87 10.52 10.30
C SER A 593 -9.26 11.64 9.31
N GLY A 594 -9.40 11.30 8.01
CA GLY A 594 -9.90 12.23 6.99
C GLY A 594 -11.31 12.75 7.26
N VAL A 595 -12.15 11.96 7.93
CA VAL A 595 -13.51 12.34 8.31
C VAL A 595 -13.53 13.57 9.23
N LEU A 596 -12.50 13.74 10.10
CA LEU A 596 -12.39 14.90 10.97
C LEU A 596 -12.12 16.19 10.18
N GLY A 597 -11.68 16.08 8.93
CA GLY A 597 -11.37 17.22 8.05
C GLY A 597 -12.59 17.96 7.55
N GLU A 598 -13.67 17.27 7.30
CA GLU A 598 -14.80 17.73 6.50
C GLU A 598 -16.15 17.63 7.22
N THR A 599 -16.18 17.12 8.44
CA THR A 599 -17.42 16.83 9.15
C THR A 599 -17.74 17.88 10.22
N ASP A 600 -19.00 18.32 10.27
CA ASP A 600 -19.53 19.06 11.40
C ASP A 600 -19.34 18.25 12.69
N PRO A 601 -18.80 18.83 13.78
CA PRO A 601 -18.59 18.12 15.05
C PRO A 601 -19.86 17.44 15.60
N VAL A 602 -21.04 18.00 15.37
CA VAL A 602 -22.32 17.41 15.78
C VAL A 602 -22.67 16.19 14.93
N ALA A 603 -22.42 16.26 13.63
CA ALA A 603 -22.60 15.13 12.71
C ALA A 603 -21.59 14.02 13.00
N LEU A 604 -20.32 14.37 13.20
CA LEU A 604 -19.24 13.44 13.55
C LEU A 604 -19.58 12.61 14.79
N SER A 605 -20.17 13.20 15.81
CA SER A 605 -20.55 12.46 17.04
C SER A 605 -21.56 11.33 16.81
N ARG A 606 -22.17 11.24 15.63
CA ARG A 606 -23.11 10.19 15.23
C ARG A 606 -22.47 9.11 14.35
N VAL A 607 -21.29 9.38 13.81
CA VAL A 607 -20.56 8.40 12.99
C VAL A 607 -20.04 7.29 13.89
N LYS A 608 -20.30 6.06 13.49
CA LYS A 608 -19.84 4.85 14.18
C LYS A 608 -18.72 4.19 13.39
N PRO A 609 -17.80 3.50 14.06
CA PRO A 609 -16.81 2.66 13.40
C PRO A 609 -17.46 1.59 12.52
N GLU A 610 -16.76 1.18 11.51
CA GLU A 610 -17.17 0.09 10.60
C GLU A 610 -16.89 -1.28 11.25
N THR A 611 -17.77 -2.25 11.03
CA THR A 611 -17.64 -3.60 11.60
C THR A 611 -17.94 -4.67 10.55
N ALA A 612 -17.32 -5.84 10.68
CA ALA A 612 -17.61 -6.98 9.82
C ALA A 612 -17.64 -8.29 10.64
N ASP A 613 -18.66 -9.09 10.38
CA ASP A 613 -18.76 -10.48 10.85
C ASP A 613 -18.40 -11.42 9.70
N ASN A 614 -17.47 -12.35 9.93
CA ASN A 614 -17.00 -13.31 8.94
C ASN A 614 -17.18 -14.74 9.42
N ILE A 615 -17.77 -15.59 8.58
CA ILE A 615 -17.88 -17.05 8.78
C ILE A 615 -17.17 -17.74 7.62
N GLU A 616 -16.32 -18.68 7.94
CA GLU A 616 -15.61 -19.52 6.97
C GLU A 616 -15.73 -21.01 7.24
N LEU A 617 -15.79 -21.78 6.16
CA LEU A 617 -15.71 -23.23 6.19
C LEU A 617 -14.82 -23.70 5.04
N GLY A 618 -13.83 -24.54 5.33
CA GLY A 618 -12.90 -24.94 4.29
C GLY A 618 -12.24 -26.28 4.48
N LEU A 619 -11.58 -26.70 3.41
CA LEU A 619 -10.73 -27.88 3.33
C LEU A 619 -9.35 -27.47 2.82
N ARG A 620 -8.31 -28.07 3.35
CA ARG A 620 -6.92 -27.95 2.87
C ARG A 620 -6.34 -29.31 2.61
N VAL A 621 -5.55 -29.41 1.55
CA VAL A 621 -4.74 -30.60 1.27
C VAL A 621 -3.29 -30.19 1.11
N SER A 622 -2.40 -30.85 1.84
CA SER A 622 -0.95 -30.69 1.76
C SER A 622 -0.31 -32.07 1.72
N ARG A 623 -0.21 -32.65 0.55
CA ARG A 623 0.37 -33.97 0.31
C ARG A 623 0.94 -34.04 -1.08
N TRP A 624 2.27 -34.08 -1.18
CA TRP A 624 2.92 -34.24 -2.48
C TRP A 624 2.31 -35.39 -3.28
N PRO A 625 2.01 -35.23 -4.58
CA PRO A 625 2.26 -34.05 -5.42
C PRO A 625 1.14 -32.99 -5.40
N LEU A 626 0.16 -33.13 -4.55
CA LEU A 626 -1.04 -32.30 -4.53
C LEU A 626 -1.04 -31.34 -3.33
N THR A 627 -1.31 -30.06 -3.60
CA THR A 627 -1.57 -29.03 -2.60
C THR A 627 -2.82 -28.24 -2.98
N GLY A 628 -3.55 -27.74 -2.02
CA GLY A 628 -4.67 -26.87 -2.34
C GLY A 628 -5.59 -26.57 -1.17
N SER A 629 -6.56 -25.72 -1.42
CA SER A 629 -7.61 -25.36 -0.47
C SER A 629 -8.91 -25.03 -1.20
N VAL A 630 -10.01 -25.23 -0.51
CA VAL A 630 -11.33 -24.72 -0.89
C VAL A 630 -11.93 -24.08 0.34
N THR A 631 -12.37 -22.83 0.24
CA THR A 631 -12.98 -22.06 1.32
C THR A 631 -14.33 -21.51 0.86
N LEU A 632 -15.35 -21.71 1.65
CA LEU A 632 -16.65 -21.04 1.57
C LEU A 632 -16.64 -19.93 2.62
N TYR A 633 -17.13 -18.74 2.26
CA TYR A 633 -17.21 -17.63 3.20
C TYR A 633 -18.52 -16.86 3.07
N ASP A 634 -18.92 -16.25 4.17
CA ASP A 634 -20.05 -15.31 4.29
C ASP A 634 -19.60 -14.18 5.21
N ILE A 635 -19.55 -12.95 4.68
CA ILE A 635 -19.09 -11.75 5.38
C ILE A 635 -20.20 -10.70 5.31
N ARG A 636 -20.59 -10.20 6.47
CA ARG A 636 -21.48 -9.05 6.58
C ARG A 636 -20.71 -7.86 7.14
N PHE A 637 -20.61 -6.80 6.35
CA PHE A 637 -20.03 -5.53 6.68
C PHE A 637 -21.14 -4.51 6.94
N ASP A 638 -21.16 -3.91 8.11
CA ASP A 638 -22.15 -2.95 8.57
C ASP A 638 -21.49 -1.60 8.94
N ASN A 639 -22.30 -0.56 9.04
CA ASN A 639 -21.90 0.82 9.38
C ASN A 639 -20.94 1.47 8.38
N ARG A 640 -21.05 1.13 7.08
CA ARG A 640 -20.20 1.73 6.06
C ARG A 640 -20.23 3.25 6.14
N ILE A 641 -19.06 3.88 6.24
CA ILE A 641 -18.91 5.34 6.28
C ILE A 641 -18.90 5.88 4.86
N VAL A 642 -19.79 6.81 4.55
CA VAL A 642 -19.88 7.48 3.25
C VAL A 642 -19.98 8.98 3.43
N TYR A 643 -19.41 9.74 2.49
CA TYR A 643 -19.60 11.19 2.43
C TYR A 643 -20.91 11.53 1.70
N VAL A 644 -21.73 12.36 2.30
CA VAL A 644 -23.02 12.82 1.79
C VAL A 644 -22.92 14.32 1.53
N PRO A 645 -22.79 14.78 0.29
CA PRO A 645 -22.73 16.20 0.01
C PRO A 645 -24.05 16.89 0.34
N ALA A 646 -24.00 18.04 0.97
CA ALA A 646 -25.19 18.82 1.31
C ALA A 646 -25.92 19.37 0.08
N ASN A 647 -25.18 19.65 -0.99
CA ASN A 647 -25.69 20.07 -2.28
C ASN A 647 -24.98 19.30 -3.39
N PHE A 648 -25.71 18.91 -4.44
CA PHE A 648 -25.08 18.35 -5.63
C PHE A 648 -24.39 19.48 -6.39
N VAL A 649 -23.08 19.61 -6.19
CA VAL A 649 -22.26 20.52 -7.00
C VAL A 649 -21.81 19.75 -8.23
N THR A 650 -22.11 20.31 -9.41
CA THR A 650 -21.57 19.78 -10.66
C THR A 650 -20.15 20.27 -10.84
N GLY A 651 -19.18 19.35 -10.87
CA GLY A 651 -17.77 19.65 -11.05
C GLY A 651 -16.92 19.19 -9.88
N ILE A 652 -15.62 19.48 -9.94
CA ILE A 652 -14.66 19.09 -8.91
C ILE A 652 -14.50 20.25 -7.94
N ASP A 653 -14.70 19.99 -6.66
CA ASP A 653 -14.45 20.96 -5.58
C ASP A 653 -12.96 20.98 -5.22
N TYR A 654 -12.18 21.71 -6.00
CA TYR A 654 -10.73 21.81 -5.79
C TYR A 654 -10.34 22.58 -4.53
N LEU A 655 -11.21 23.46 -4.05
CA LEU A 655 -10.96 24.26 -2.85
C LEU A 655 -11.44 23.56 -1.59
N GLY A 656 -12.26 22.50 -1.71
CA GLY A 656 -12.83 21.79 -0.57
C GLY A 656 -13.86 22.62 0.19
N GLU A 657 -14.70 23.35 -0.54
CA GLU A 657 -15.72 24.27 0.02
C GLU A 657 -17.13 23.67 0.02
N THR A 658 -17.31 22.49 -0.57
CA THR A 658 -18.62 21.83 -0.60
C THR A 658 -18.99 21.35 0.79
N ASP A 659 -20.07 21.88 1.33
CA ASP A 659 -20.63 21.38 2.57
C ASP A 659 -21.12 19.93 2.37
N GLY A 660 -20.83 19.10 3.35
CA GLY A 660 -21.27 17.72 3.40
C GLY A 660 -21.01 17.11 4.76
N VAL A 661 -21.52 15.94 4.98
CA VAL A 661 -21.34 15.22 6.23
C VAL A 661 -20.98 13.76 5.95
N TYR A 662 -20.16 13.19 6.81
CA TYR A 662 -19.96 11.76 6.83
C TYR A 662 -21.04 11.07 7.67
N GLU A 663 -21.60 10.01 7.15
CA GLU A 663 -22.63 9.24 7.82
C GLU A 663 -22.41 7.74 7.63
N ASN A 664 -22.91 6.94 8.58
CA ASN A 664 -22.98 5.50 8.37
C ASN A 664 -24.15 5.18 7.45
N PHE A 665 -23.88 4.43 6.39
CA PHE A 665 -24.86 4.15 5.36
C PHE A 665 -24.79 2.73 4.84
N GLY A 666 -25.80 1.91 5.15
CA GLY A 666 -25.90 0.55 4.67
C GLY A 666 -24.69 -0.31 5.05
N GLY A 667 -24.26 -1.12 4.10
CA GLY A 667 -23.14 -2.04 4.26
C GLY A 667 -22.87 -2.83 3.00
N VAL A 668 -22.16 -3.95 3.14
CA VAL A 668 -21.89 -4.91 2.06
C VAL A 668 -22.10 -6.33 2.59
N HIS A 669 -22.76 -7.17 1.78
CA HIS A 669 -22.83 -8.62 2.02
C HIS A 669 -21.99 -9.35 0.98
N ALA A 670 -20.86 -9.91 1.40
CA ALA A 670 -19.96 -10.67 0.54
C ALA A 670 -19.99 -12.16 0.88
N ARG A 671 -20.25 -13.01 -0.11
CA ARG A 671 -20.25 -14.47 0.05
C ARG A 671 -19.68 -15.13 -1.19
N GLY A 672 -19.01 -16.26 -0.98
CA GLY A 672 -18.39 -16.90 -2.13
C GLY A 672 -17.63 -18.15 -1.84
N VAL A 673 -16.89 -18.55 -2.86
CA VAL A 673 -16.02 -19.73 -2.86
C VAL A 673 -14.67 -19.34 -3.40
N GLU A 674 -13.64 -19.69 -2.68
CA GLU A 674 -12.25 -19.60 -3.13
C GLU A 674 -11.67 -21.01 -3.21
N ALA A 675 -11.01 -21.32 -4.31
CA ALA A 675 -10.34 -22.60 -4.52
C ALA A 675 -8.95 -22.38 -5.10
N ALA A 676 -7.95 -23.01 -4.52
CA ALA A 676 -6.61 -23.07 -5.06
C ALA A 676 -6.17 -24.53 -5.15
N LEU A 677 -5.50 -24.88 -6.23
CA LEU A 677 -4.98 -26.23 -6.47
C LEU A 677 -3.63 -26.16 -7.16
N GLY A 678 -2.66 -26.89 -6.62
CA GLY A 678 -1.35 -27.09 -7.22
C GLY A 678 -1.01 -28.56 -7.37
N TYR A 679 -0.39 -28.91 -8.48
CA TYR A 679 0.09 -30.26 -8.74
C TYR A 679 1.50 -30.21 -9.34
N GLY A 680 2.44 -30.91 -8.72
CA GLY A 680 3.82 -31.02 -9.17
C GLY A 680 4.20 -32.41 -9.67
N TRP A 681 5.05 -32.50 -10.66
CA TRP A 681 5.61 -33.74 -11.19
C TRP A 681 7.12 -33.80 -10.92
N ASP A 682 7.65 -34.99 -10.75
CA ASP A 682 9.10 -35.19 -10.52
C ASP A 682 9.97 -34.79 -11.71
N ASN A 683 9.40 -34.56 -12.89
CA ASN A 683 10.10 -34.08 -14.08
C ASN A 683 10.23 -32.55 -14.17
N GLY A 684 9.91 -31.84 -13.09
CA GLY A 684 10.04 -30.39 -12.98
C GLY A 684 8.85 -29.57 -13.44
N TRP A 685 7.78 -30.20 -13.95
CA TRP A 685 6.53 -29.51 -14.27
C TRP A 685 5.68 -29.27 -13.02
N ARG A 686 5.02 -28.14 -13.02
CA ARG A 686 4.03 -27.75 -12.01
C ARG A 686 2.88 -27.00 -12.67
N ILE A 687 1.67 -27.23 -12.22
CA ILE A 687 0.47 -26.51 -12.64
C ILE A 687 -0.22 -26.02 -11.39
N ASN A 688 -0.62 -24.73 -11.39
CA ASN A 688 -1.43 -24.12 -10.35
C ASN A 688 -2.69 -23.52 -10.95
N GLY A 689 -3.78 -23.55 -10.17
CA GLY A 689 -5.00 -22.85 -10.50
C GLY A 689 -5.60 -22.24 -9.25
N ALA A 690 -6.07 -21.01 -9.35
CA ALA A 690 -6.81 -20.30 -8.33
C ALA A 690 -8.11 -19.76 -8.93
N TYR A 691 -9.25 -20.13 -8.37
CA TYR A 691 -10.56 -19.68 -8.79
C TYR A 691 -11.31 -19.05 -7.63
N THR A 692 -11.97 -17.93 -7.90
CA THR A 692 -12.84 -17.28 -6.93
C THR A 692 -14.17 -16.92 -7.56
N TYR A 693 -15.24 -17.34 -6.88
CA TYR A 693 -16.57 -16.78 -7.05
C TYR A 693 -16.88 -15.88 -5.85
N ASN A 694 -17.04 -14.57 -6.08
CA ASN A 694 -17.31 -13.55 -5.07
C ASN A 694 -18.62 -12.82 -5.39
N LYS A 695 -19.64 -13.01 -4.57
CA LYS A 695 -20.86 -12.22 -4.64
C LYS A 695 -20.86 -11.18 -3.51
N ALA A 696 -20.31 -9.99 -3.79
CA ALA A 696 -20.32 -8.83 -2.90
C ALA A 696 -21.37 -7.84 -3.41
N ASP A 697 -22.43 -7.63 -2.65
CA ASP A 697 -23.57 -6.79 -3.02
C ASP A 697 -23.77 -5.70 -1.95
N TYR A 698 -24.14 -4.48 -2.35
CA TYR A 698 -24.49 -3.41 -1.43
C TYR A 698 -25.77 -3.71 -0.66
N LEU A 699 -25.75 -3.42 0.63
CA LEU A 699 -26.93 -3.37 1.49
C LEU A 699 -27.44 -1.92 1.48
N GLY A 700 -28.78 -1.75 1.37
CA GLY A 700 -29.40 -0.43 1.48
C GLY A 700 -29.45 0.08 2.92
N SER A 701 -29.74 1.36 3.06
CA SER A 701 -29.95 2.01 4.35
C SER A 701 -31.28 1.65 5.02
N GLY A 702 -32.21 1.03 4.27
CA GLY A 702 -33.61 0.87 4.66
C GLY A 702 -34.51 2.04 4.31
N ASP A 703 -33.95 3.13 3.77
CA ASP A 703 -34.67 4.29 3.22
C ASP A 703 -34.37 4.43 1.72
N ALA A 704 -35.36 4.10 0.89
CA ALA A 704 -35.24 4.08 -0.56
C ALA A 704 -34.99 5.50 -1.16
N ALA A 705 -35.44 6.56 -0.51
CA ALA A 705 -35.19 7.92 -0.99
C ALA A 705 -33.71 8.30 -0.78
N ARG A 706 -33.16 7.87 0.34
CA ARG A 706 -31.77 8.06 0.70
C ARG A 706 -30.83 7.21 -0.15
N ASP A 707 -31.18 5.93 -0.38
CA ASP A 707 -30.44 5.03 -1.29
C ASP A 707 -30.36 5.66 -2.70
N THR A 708 -31.47 6.23 -3.18
CA THR A 708 -31.53 6.90 -4.48
C THR A 708 -30.66 8.16 -4.52
N ALA A 709 -30.70 8.97 -3.47
CA ALA A 709 -29.90 10.20 -3.40
C ALA A 709 -28.38 9.95 -3.43
N LEU A 710 -27.94 8.82 -2.88
CA LEU A 710 -26.54 8.38 -2.90
C LEU A 710 -26.20 7.47 -4.09
N GLU A 711 -27.12 7.34 -5.04
CA GLU A 711 -26.97 6.47 -6.22
C GLU A 711 -26.62 5.01 -5.88
N ILE A 712 -27.01 4.53 -4.69
CA ILE A 712 -26.80 3.15 -4.27
C ILE A 712 -28.06 2.35 -4.57
N THR A 713 -27.90 1.24 -5.30
CA THR A 713 -28.98 0.27 -5.52
C THR A 713 -28.77 -0.94 -4.61
N PRO A 714 -29.63 -1.19 -3.62
CA PRO A 714 -29.56 -2.38 -2.79
C PRO A 714 -29.54 -3.66 -3.64
N GLY A 715 -28.59 -4.56 -3.37
CA GLY A 715 -28.37 -5.78 -4.15
C GLY A 715 -27.52 -5.59 -5.42
N ALA A 716 -27.13 -4.35 -5.75
CA ALA A 716 -26.12 -4.10 -6.77
C ALA A 716 -24.74 -4.61 -6.33
N GLN A 717 -23.97 -5.10 -7.30
CA GLN A 717 -22.61 -5.58 -7.08
C GLN A 717 -21.70 -4.41 -6.68
N VAL A 718 -20.82 -4.66 -5.71
CA VAL A 718 -19.82 -3.66 -5.27
C VAL A 718 -18.92 -3.25 -6.43
N VAL A 719 -18.68 -1.94 -6.52
CA VAL A 719 -17.86 -1.30 -7.56
C VAL A 719 -16.47 -1.95 -7.64
N GLY A 720 -16.00 -2.14 -8.87
CA GLY A 720 -14.67 -2.70 -9.16
C GLY A 720 -14.50 -4.20 -8.85
N GLN A 721 -15.45 -4.83 -8.17
CA GLN A 721 -15.33 -6.23 -7.74
C GLN A 721 -15.82 -7.20 -8.82
N PRO A 722 -14.97 -8.11 -9.36
CA PRO A 722 -15.43 -9.15 -10.27
C PRO A 722 -16.14 -10.27 -9.50
N ARG A 723 -17.22 -10.83 -10.09
CA ARG A 723 -17.84 -12.04 -9.52
C ARG A 723 -17.02 -13.30 -9.72
N ASN A 724 -16.24 -13.36 -10.78
CA ASN A 724 -15.41 -14.51 -11.10
C ASN A 724 -14.00 -14.06 -11.43
N THR A 725 -13.03 -14.70 -10.80
CA THR A 725 -11.62 -14.61 -11.17
C THR A 725 -11.05 -16.00 -11.33
N LEU A 726 -10.15 -16.16 -12.29
CA LEU A 726 -9.43 -17.41 -12.49
C LEU A 726 -7.98 -17.08 -12.86
N VAL A 727 -7.05 -17.72 -12.18
CA VAL A 727 -5.63 -17.71 -12.54
C VAL A 727 -5.18 -19.14 -12.74
N VAL A 728 -4.47 -19.41 -13.82
CA VAL A 728 -3.86 -20.72 -14.07
C VAL A 728 -2.43 -20.49 -14.51
N SER A 729 -1.48 -21.14 -13.87
CA SER A 729 -0.07 -21.12 -14.26
C SER A 729 0.47 -22.52 -14.52
N ALA A 730 1.43 -22.61 -15.43
CA ALA A 730 2.22 -23.79 -15.70
C ALA A 730 3.69 -23.41 -15.71
N ASP A 731 4.46 -24.07 -14.86
CA ASP A 731 5.89 -23.84 -14.67
C ASP A 731 6.67 -25.09 -14.94
N TRP A 732 7.86 -24.92 -15.50
CA TRP A 732 8.84 -25.97 -15.64
C TRP A 732 10.22 -25.51 -15.18
N ARG A 733 10.85 -26.33 -14.35
CA ARG A 733 12.22 -26.10 -13.88
C ARG A 733 13.09 -27.31 -14.21
N GLY A 734 14.11 -27.10 -15.05
CA GLY A 734 15.18 -28.02 -15.31
C GLY A 734 16.46 -27.61 -14.58
N GLN A 735 17.61 -28.19 -14.97
CA GLN A 735 18.89 -27.89 -14.36
C GLN A 735 19.36 -26.45 -14.65
N ALA A 736 19.30 -26.04 -15.93
CA ALA A 736 19.76 -24.72 -16.35
C ALA A 736 18.62 -23.77 -16.71
N TRP A 737 17.46 -24.28 -17.06
CA TRP A 737 16.37 -23.49 -17.61
C TRP A 737 15.15 -23.52 -16.69
N ARG A 738 14.45 -22.42 -16.64
CA ARG A 738 13.12 -22.30 -16.07
C ARG A 738 12.19 -21.60 -17.05
N PHE A 739 10.97 -22.05 -17.14
CA PHE A 739 9.93 -21.50 -17.99
C PHE A 739 8.63 -21.43 -17.22
N GLY A 740 7.87 -20.36 -17.38
CA GLY A 740 6.54 -20.20 -16.80
C GLY A 740 5.62 -19.47 -17.76
N VAL A 741 4.34 -19.83 -17.70
CA VAL A 741 3.25 -19.10 -18.33
C VAL A 741 2.09 -19.06 -17.36
N SER A 742 1.43 -17.89 -17.25
CA SER A 742 0.22 -17.70 -16.48
C SER A 742 -0.88 -17.06 -17.33
N GLY A 743 -2.12 -17.41 -17.05
CA GLY A 743 -3.30 -16.78 -17.63
C GLY A 743 -4.24 -16.34 -16.54
N ARG A 744 -4.70 -15.09 -16.61
CA ARG A 744 -5.61 -14.47 -15.64
C ARG A 744 -6.90 -14.04 -16.32
N TYR A 745 -8.02 -14.47 -15.78
CA TYR A 745 -9.36 -13.99 -16.16
C TYR A 745 -9.95 -13.14 -15.04
N LEU A 746 -10.31 -11.89 -15.36
CA LEU A 746 -11.14 -11.02 -14.54
C LEU A 746 -12.52 -10.94 -15.15
N GLY A 747 -13.55 -11.29 -14.38
CA GLY A 747 -14.94 -11.20 -14.80
C GLY A 747 -15.43 -9.76 -14.95
N LYS A 748 -16.69 -9.61 -15.38
CA LYS A 748 -17.38 -8.33 -15.48
C LYS A 748 -17.36 -7.58 -14.15
N ARG A 749 -17.06 -6.26 -14.20
CA ARG A 749 -17.03 -5.33 -13.06
C ARG A 749 -17.91 -4.13 -13.37
N TYR A 750 -18.38 -3.44 -12.33
CA TYR A 750 -19.17 -2.22 -12.49
C TYR A 750 -18.39 -1.00 -12.01
N LEU A 751 -18.66 0.15 -12.63
CA LEU A 751 -18.01 1.42 -12.36
C LEU A 751 -18.78 2.26 -11.33
N ASP A 752 -20.08 1.99 -11.17
CA ASP A 752 -20.98 2.72 -10.28
C ASP A 752 -21.80 1.80 -9.38
N ALA A 753 -22.23 2.31 -8.22
CA ALA A 753 -22.95 1.56 -7.21
C ALA A 753 -24.40 1.23 -7.59
N SER A 754 -24.89 1.70 -8.73
CA SER A 754 -26.19 1.32 -9.31
C SER A 754 -26.05 0.31 -10.46
N ASN A 755 -24.82 -0.09 -10.79
CA ASN A 755 -24.48 -1.07 -11.84
C ASN A 755 -24.97 -0.70 -13.25
N ARG A 756 -25.02 0.60 -13.58
CA ARG A 756 -25.39 1.11 -14.89
C ARG A 756 -24.22 1.02 -15.89
N ALA A 757 -23.02 1.41 -15.44
CA ALA A 757 -21.81 1.36 -16.24
C ALA A 757 -20.97 0.13 -15.86
N ALA A 758 -20.40 -0.54 -16.85
CA ALA A 758 -19.67 -1.78 -16.64
C ALA A 758 -18.45 -1.92 -17.54
N LEU A 759 -17.46 -2.68 -17.04
CA LEU A 759 -16.33 -3.20 -17.78
C LEU A 759 -16.57 -4.69 -18.07
N ASP A 760 -16.37 -5.09 -19.32
CA ASP A 760 -16.46 -6.50 -19.71
C ASP A 760 -15.33 -7.33 -19.10
N GLY A 761 -15.54 -8.64 -19.02
CA GLY A 761 -14.49 -9.56 -18.57
C GLY A 761 -13.31 -9.59 -19.53
N VAL A 762 -12.10 -9.75 -18.99
CA VAL A 762 -10.86 -9.78 -19.74
C VAL A 762 -10.02 -10.98 -19.36
N THR A 763 -9.27 -11.51 -20.34
CA THR A 763 -8.22 -12.54 -20.11
C THR A 763 -6.90 -11.99 -20.61
N THR A 764 -5.88 -12.07 -19.76
CA THR A 764 -4.49 -11.72 -20.07
C THR A 764 -3.59 -12.94 -19.86
N PHE A 765 -2.42 -12.94 -20.48
CA PHE A 765 -1.41 -13.98 -20.34
C PHE A 765 -0.05 -13.35 -20.10
N ASP A 766 0.75 -13.99 -19.23
CA ASP A 766 2.11 -13.58 -18.93
C ASP A 766 3.04 -14.78 -19.15
N ALA A 767 4.31 -14.51 -19.47
CA ALA A 767 5.30 -15.54 -19.68
C ALA A 767 6.66 -15.11 -19.13
N ASN A 768 7.42 -16.07 -18.60
CA ASN A 768 8.78 -15.85 -18.16
C ASN A 768 9.71 -16.99 -18.62
N LEU A 769 10.96 -16.64 -18.89
CA LEU A 769 12.03 -17.58 -19.25
C LEU A 769 13.28 -17.20 -18.47
N GLY A 770 13.85 -18.13 -17.72
CA GLY A 770 15.08 -17.95 -16.97
C GLY A 770 16.14 -18.97 -17.35
N VAL A 771 17.41 -18.57 -17.25
CA VAL A 771 18.55 -19.45 -17.47
C VAL A 771 19.64 -19.21 -16.43
N GLU A 772 20.07 -20.31 -15.80
CA GLU A 772 21.25 -20.39 -14.95
C GLU A 772 22.49 -20.60 -15.81
N LEU A 773 23.22 -19.52 -16.11
CA LEU A 773 24.37 -19.59 -17.02
C LEU A 773 25.52 -20.44 -16.49
N SER A 774 25.61 -20.56 -15.16
CA SER A 774 26.60 -21.45 -14.49
C SER A 774 26.44 -22.91 -14.86
N GLN A 775 25.23 -23.35 -15.18
CA GLN A 775 24.93 -24.71 -15.61
C GLN A 775 25.32 -24.97 -17.08
N LEU A 776 25.47 -23.91 -17.87
CA LEU A 776 25.91 -23.99 -19.25
C LEU A 776 27.42 -23.91 -19.39
N THR A 777 28.09 -23.12 -18.56
CA THR A 777 29.55 -22.99 -18.51
C THR A 777 30.03 -22.53 -17.14
N SER A 778 31.08 -23.16 -16.64
CA SER A 778 31.69 -22.84 -15.36
C SER A 778 32.33 -21.44 -15.28
N GLN A 779 32.56 -20.80 -16.43
CA GLN A 779 33.07 -19.41 -16.48
C GLN A 779 32.06 -18.35 -16.09
N LEU A 780 30.75 -18.67 -16.15
CA LEU A 780 29.65 -17.78 -15.82
C LEU A 780 29.00 -18.14 -14.47
N LYS A 781 29.83 -18.51 -13.49
CA LYS A 781 29.37 -18.88 -12.14
C LYS A 781 28.59 -17.73 -11.51
N GLY A 782 27.44 -18.05 -10.92
CA GLY A 782 26.57 -17.09 -10.23
C GLY A 782 25.73 -16.20 -11.13
N LEU A 783 25.87 -16.31 -12.47
CA LEU A 783 25.10 -15.51 -13.42
C LEU A 783 23.78 -16.19 -13.80
N GLN A 784 22.70 -15.41 -13.73
CA GLN A 784 21.35 -15.79 -14.17
C GLN A 784 20.80 -14.71 -15.09
N LEU A 785 20.08 -15.13 -16.13
CA LEU A 785 19.37 -14.24 -17.04
C LEU A 785 17.88 -14.61 -17.01
N ALA A 786 17.00 -13.61 -16.92
CA ALA A 786 15.56 -13.81 -16.97
C ALA A 786 14.90 -12.82 -17.93
N LEU A 787 13.99 -13.32 -18.74
CA LEU A 787 13.09 -12.58 -19.61
C LEU A 787 11.68 -12.72 -19.06
N ASN A 788 11.00 -11.59 -18.85
CA ASN A 788 9.60 -11.54 -18.43
C ASN A 788 8.79 -10.78 -19.49
N VAL A 789 7.59 -11.25 -19.77
CA VAL A 789 6.62 -10.61 -20.66
C VAL A 789 5.27 -10.60 -19.96
N SER A 790 4.74 -9.43 -19.64
CA SER A 790 3.37 -9.28 -19.18
C SER A 790 2.43 -8.91 -20.33
N ASN A 791 1.15 -9.24 -20.19
CA ASN A 791 0.13 -9.03 -21.23
C ASN A 791 0.58 -9.51 -22.62
N LEU A 792 1.03 -10.76 -22.69
CA LEU A 792 1.66 -11.38 -23.90
C LEU A 792 0.85 -11.18 -25.19
N THR A 793 -0.47 -11.14 -25.10
CA THR A 793 -1.39 -10.99 -26.22
C THR A 793 -1.67 -9.52 -26.58
N ASP A 794 -1.05 -8.57 -25.89
CA ASP A 794 -1.22 -7.11 -26.08
C ASP A 794 -2.70 -6.67 -25.99
N LYS A 795 -3.40 -7.18 -25.00
CA LYS A 795 -4.80 -6.86 -24.79
C LYS A 795 -4.96 -5.43 -24.30
N ARG A 796 -5.81 -4.62 -25.00
CA ARG A 796 -6.19 -3.28 -24.53
C ARG A 796 -7.48 -3.38 -23.72
N TYR A 797 -7.49 -2.86 -22.47
CA TYR A 797 -8.65 -2.93 -21.58
C TYR A 797 -8.53 -1.88 -20.47
N LEU A 798 -9.65 -1.66 -19.78
CA LEU A 798 -9.70 -0.85 -18.57
C LEU A 798 -9.56 -1.74 -17.33
N GLU A 799 -8.77 -1.31 -16.37
CA GLU A 799 -8.42 -2.15 -15.21
C GLU A 799 -8.95 -1.60 -13.88
N GLY A 800 -8.23 -0.74 -13.19
CA GLY A 800 -8.61 -0.20 -11.88
C GLY A 800 -9.71 0.83 -11.96
N VAL A 801 -10.79 0.65 -11.20
CA VAL A 801 -11.89 1.63 -11.18
C VAL A 801 -11.48 2.86 -10.36
N ASP A 802 -11.68 4.05 -10.94
CA ASP A 802 -11.42 5.34 -10.29
C ASP A 802 -12.60 6.29 -10.53
N GLY A 803 -13.27 6.72 -9.47
CA GLY A 803 -14.48 7.51 -9.57
C GLY A 803 -15.75 6.69 -9.90
N SER A 804 -16.80 7.38 -10.32
CA SER A 804 -18.14 6.80 -10.52
C SER A 804 -18.40 6.25 -11.92
N ASP A 805 -17.54 6.53 -12.90
CA ASP A 805 -17.76 6.15 -14.30
C ASP A 805 -16.47 5.97 -15.11
N SER A 806 -15.32 5.94 -14.44
CA SER A 806 -14.00 5.89 -15.07
C SER A 806 -13.12 4.79 -14.48
N ALA A 807 -12.10 4.41 -15.24
CA ALA A 807 -11.10 3.42 -14.87
C ALA A 807 -9.76 3.74 -15.53
N PHE A 808 -8.66 3.24 -14.94
CA PHE A 808 -7.34 3.35 -15.53
C PHE A 808 -7.20 2.44 -16.74
N ILE A 809 -6.47 2.90 -17.74
CA ILE A 809 -6.11 2.06 -18.88
C ILE A 809 -4.98 1.12 -18.44
N ALA A 810 -5.17 -0.18 -18.62
CA ALA A 810 -4.15 -1.18 -18.33
C ALA A 810 -2.95 -1.05 -19.27
N ALA A 811 -1.76 -1.30 -18.75
CA ALA A 811 -0.53 -1.27 -19.53
C ALA A 811 -0.58 -2.27 -20.71
N PRO A 812 0.02 -1.92 -21.87
CA PRO A 812 0.17 -2.82 -23.00
C PRO A 812 1.10 -3.99 -22.68
N ARG A 813 1.35 -4.88 -23.66
CA ARG A 813 2.41 -5.86 -23.54
C ARG A 813 3.71 -5.18 -23.14
N THR A 814 4.32 -5.65 -22.05
CA THR A 814 5.56 -5.11 -21.50
C THR A 814 6.60 -6.21 -21.41
N VAL A 815 7.82 -5.92 -21.89
CA VAL A 815 8.94 -6.86 -21.90
C VAL A 815 10.06 -6.32 -20.99
N GLY A 816 10.65 -7.21 -20.20
CA GLY A 816 11.81 -6.88 -19.38
C GLY A 816 12.83 -7.99 -19.33
N LEU A 817 14.10 -7.61 -19.26
CA LEU A 817 15.26 -8.49 -19.16
C LEU A 817 16.01 -8.20 -17.87
N THR A 818 16.32 -9.23 -17.11
CA THR A 818 17.03 -9.14 -15.83
C THR A 818 18.30 -9.98 -15.87
N LEU A 819 19.42 -9.40 -15.45
CA LEU A 819 20.67 -10.10 -15.19
C LEU A 819 20.96 -10.08 -13.70
N THR A 820 21.14 -11.24 -13.09
CA THR A 820 21.52 -11.40 -11.68
C THR A 820 22.90 -12.04 -11.59
N LEU A 821 23.75 -11.51 -10.71
CA LEU A 821 25.06 -12.04 -10.37
C LEU A 821 25.13 -12.28 -8.86
N ASP A 822 25.36 -13.49 -8.45
CA ASP A 822 25.64 -13.91 -7.07
C ASP A 822 27.13 -14.30 -6.90
N LEU A 823 27.86 -13.62 -5.98
CA LEU A 823 29.30 -13.80 -5.71
C LEU A 823 29.53 -14.28 -4.28
#